data_820934c8308ce245d9b3907a54a0bec2
#
_entry.id   820934c8308ce245d9b3907a54a0bec2
#
_cell.length_a   1.000
_cell.length_b   1.000
_cell.length_c   1.000
_cell.angle_alpha   90.00
_cell.angle_beta   90.00
_cell.angle_gamma   90.00
#
_symmetry.space_group_name_H-M   'P 1'
#
loop_
_entity.id
_entity.type
_entity.pdbx_description
1 polymer ?
#
loop_
_entity_poly.entity_id
_entity_poly.type
_entity_poly.pdbx_seq_one_letter_code
_entity_poly.pdbx_strand_id
1 'polypeptide(L)'
;MAGNDREPIGRKGRPTRPAKEKVSRRRLRDEDYDDDYEDDDEDEEPMPRKGKGKGRKPRGKRGWFWLLLKLFIVFVVLMAIYGVYLDQKIRSRIDGKVWQLPAAVYGRMVNLEPDMSITKNEMVKLLEATQYRQVSKMTRPGEFTVQANSIEMIRRPFDFPDSKEGQVRARLTFDGDRLDTIENMDNNRQFGFFRLDPRLITMLSSANGEQRLFVARNGFPDLLVDTLLATEDRHFYEHDGISLYSIGRAVLANLTAGRTVQGASTLTQQLVKNLFLSSERSYWRKANEAYMAVLMDARYSKDRILELYMNEVYLGQSGDNEIRGFPLASLYYFGRPVEELSLDQQALLVGMVKGASIYNPWRNPKLALERRNLVLRLLQQQQVIDQELYDMLSARPLGVQPRGGVISPQPAFMQLVRQELQSKLGDKVKDLSGVKIFTTFDSVAQDAAEKAAVEGIPALKKQRKLSDLETAMVVVDRNSGEVRAMVGGAEPQFAGYNRAMQARRSIGSLAKPATYLTALSQPNQYRLNTWIADAPISLRQPNGQVWSPQNDDKQFSGQVMLVDALTRSMNVPTVNLGMSLGLPAIVDTWQKLGVAKDQLHPVPAMILGALNLTPIEVAQAFQTIASGGNRAPLSALRSVIAEDGSVLYQSFPQAERAVPAQAAYMTLWTMQQVVQRGTGRQLGAKYPGLHLAGKTGTTNNNVDTWFAGIDGREVVITWVGRDNNQPTKLYGASGAMSIYQRYLANQSPVPLNLVAPEDIVDMGVDSSGNFVCGG
;
A
#
# COMPACT_ATOMS: atom_id res chain seq x y z
N MET A 1 -58.86 41.07 21.59
CA MET A 1 -59.92 40.07 21.59
C MET A 1 -59.25 38.76 21.49
N ALA A 2 -58.87 38.17 22.57
CA ALA A 2 -59.59 37.40 23.55
C ALA A 2 -60.05 36.03 23.00
N GLY A 3 -59.58 35.02 23.65
CA GLY A 3 -60.20 33.73 23.80
C GLY A 3 -59.21 32.58 23.56
N ASN A 4 -58.53 32.04 24.54
CA ASN A 4 -58.91 31.02 25.53
C ASN A 4 -59.44 29.76 24.83
N ASP A 5 -59.00 28.59 25.08
CA ASP A 5 -58.82 27.85 26.30
C ASP A 5 -58.26 26.43 26.09
N ARG A 6 -57.46 26.06 27.08
CA ARG A 6 -57.52 24.80 27.84
C ARG A 6 -56.86 23.51 27.29
N GLU A 7 -55.75 23.22 27.95
CA GLU A 7 -55.35 21.84 28.28
C GLU A 7 -56.44 21.04 29.00
N PRO A 8 -56.33 19.73 28.97
CA PRO A 8 -56.41 19.00 30.22
C PRO A 8 -55.24 18.08 30.50
N ILE A 9 -54.87 18.18 31.71
CA ILE A 9 -53.96 17.41 32.51
C ILE A 9 -54.35 15.91 32.52
N GLY A 10 -53.29 15.05 32.38
CA GLY A 10 -53.31 13.91 33.24
C GLY A 10 -53.20 12.52 32.64
N ARG A 11 -52.07 11.93 32.70
CA ARG A 11 -51.82 10.69 33.48
C ARG A 11 -50.38 10.25 33.35
N LYS A 12 -49.74 10.10 34.49
CA LYS A 12 -48.42 9.48 34.66
C LYS A 12 -48.38 8.08 34.04
N GLY A 13 -47.64 7.95 32.97
CA GLY A 13 -47.17 6.66 32.45
C GLY A 13 -45.80 6.39 33.00
N ARG A 14 -45.62 5.24 33.62
CA ARG A 14 -44.34 4.73 34.15
C ARG A 14 -43.29 4.75 33.02
N PRO A 15 -42.03 5.02 33.31
CA PRO A 15 -40.97 4.89 32.35
C PRO A 15 -40.80 3.40 32.00
N THR A 16 -41.09 3.05 30.77
CA THR A 16 -40.70 1.78 30.18
C THR A 16 -39.18 1.77 30.10
N ARG A 17 -38.57 0.79 30.75
CA ARG A 17 -37.16 0.48 30.58
C ARG A 17 -36.86 0.36 29.08
N PRO A 18 -35.79 0.98 28.61
CA PRO A 18 -35.37 0.71 27.25
C PRO A 18 -35.01 -0.78 27.13
N ALA A 19 -35.56 -1.42 26.11
CA ALA A 19 -35.21 -2.76 25.74
C ALA A 19 -33.68 -2.79 25.59
N LYS A 20 -33.06 -3.69 26.31
CA LYS A 20 -31.67 -4.02 26.10
C LYS A 20 -31.58 -4.55 24.64
N GLU A 21 -31.13 -3.72 23.76
CA GLU A 21 -30.59 -4.19 22.50
C GLU A 21 -29.56 -5.27 22.85
N LYS A 22 -29.89 -6.49 22.52
CA LYS A 22 -28.91 -7.55 22.47
C LYS A 22 -28.00 -7.19 21.30
N VAL A 23 -27.00 -6.38 21.57
CA VAL A 23 -25.81 -6.38 20.74
C VAL A 23 -25.31 -7.81 20.80
N SER A 24 -25.56 -8.55 19.75
CA SER A 24 -24.88 -9.81 19.53
C SER A 24 -23.41 -9.41 19.38
N ARG A 25 -22.68 -9.49 20.47
CA ARG A 25 -21.25 -9.62 20.39
C ARG A 25 -21.03 -10.87 19.54
N ARG A 26 -20.83 -10.68 18.24
CA ARG A 26 -20.05 -11.63 17.48
C ARG A 26 -18.76 -11.74 18.28
N ARG A 27 -18.66 -12.76 19.11
CA ARG A 27 -17.36 -13.19 19.57
C ARG A 27 -16.57 -13.45 18.30
N LEU A 28 -15.60 -12.57 18.05
CA LEU A 28 -14.49 -12.93 17.22
C LEU A 28 -14.08 -14.30 17.71
N ARG A 29 -14.20 -15.28 16.84
CA ARG A 29 -13.64 -16.60 17.09
C ARG A 29 -12.14 -16.36 17.11
N ASP A 30 -11.61 -16.10 18.27
CA ASP A 30 -10.23 -16.42 18.52
C ASP A 30 -10.19 -17.93 18.34
N GLU A 31 -9.79 -18.38 17.17
CA GLU A 31 -9.33 -19.74 17.03
C GLU A 31 -8.04 -19.78 17.83
N ASP A 32 -8.21 -19.88 19.14
CA ASP A 32 -7.10 -20.22 19.98
C ASP A 32 -6.59 -21.55 19.44
N TYR A 33 -5.38 -21.52 18.92
CA TYR A 33 -4.59 -22.72 18.87
C TYR A 33 -4.32 -23.10 20.32
N ASP A 34 -5.38 -23.59 20.93
CA ASP A 34 -5.23 -24.21 22.21
C ASP A 34 -4.22 -25.33 22.04
N ASP A 35 -3.25 -25.29 22.87
CA ASP A 35 -2.37 -26.39 23.08
C ASP A 35 -3.17 -27.67 23.06
N ASP A 36 -2.86 -28.57 22.11
CA ASP A 36 -3.32 -29.95 22.16
C ASP A 36 -2.67 -30.67 23.34
N TYR A 37 -2.61 -30.04 24.50
CA TYR A 37 -2.48 -30.71 25.75
C TYR A 37 -3.88 -31.17 26.09
N GLU A 38 -4.28 -32.28 25.48
CA GLU A 38 -5.53 -32.89 25.80
C GLU A 38 -5.45 -33.35 27.23
N ASP A 39 -6.36 -32.88 28.03
CA ASP A 39 -6.72 -33.55 29.26
C ASP A 39 -7.40 -34.85 28.84
N ASP A 40 -6.62 -35.91 28.69
CA ASP A 40 -7.16 -37.26 28.72
C ASP A 40 -7.57 -37.58 30.18
N ASP A 41 -8.44 -36.74 30.74
CA ASP A 41 -9.17 -37.11 31.92
C ASP A 41 -10.17 -38.16 31.47
N GLU A 42 -9.74 -39.41 31.47
CA GLU A 42 -10.65 -40.53 31.55
C GLU A 42 -11.40 -40.39 32.88
N ASP A 43 -12.52 -39.69 32.85
CA ASP A 43 -13.54 -39.93 33.88
C ASP A 43 -13.99 -41.38 33.72
N GLU A 44 -13.36 -42.25 34.45
CA GLU A 44 -13.88 -43.57 34.69
C GLU A 44 -15.25 -43.39 35.37
N GLU A 45 -16.31 -43.39 34.61
CA GLU A 45 -17.64 -43.65 35.16
C GLU A 45 -17.62 -45.01 35.83
N PRO A 46 -17.97 -45.10 37.10
CA PRO A 46 -18.02 -46.41 37.77
C PRO A 46 -19.07 -47.27 37.10
N MET A 47 -18.63 -48.38 36.52
CA MET A 47 -19.54 -49.41 35.97
C MET A 47 -20.56 -49.84 36.98
N PRO A 48 -21.86 -49.90 36.63
CA PRO A 48 -22.84 -50.48 37.54
C PRO A 48 -22.57 -51.95 37.79
N ARG A 49 -22.46 -52.31 39.05
CA ARG A 49 -22.35 -53.73 39.46
C ARG A 49 -23.57 -54.46 38.93
N LYS A 50 -23.35 -55.36 37.96
CA LYS A 50 -24.37 -56.30 37.50
C LYS A 50 -24.73 -57.26 38.60
N GLY A 51 -26.01 -57.23 38.97
CA GLY A 51 -26.58 -58.25 39.81
C GLY A 51 -26.50 -59.65 39.19
N LYS A 52 -26.30 -60.66 40.02
CA LYS A 52 -26.23 -62.09 39.67
C LYS A 52 -27.54 -62.49 38.96
N GLY A 53 -27.51 -62.61 37.65
CA GLY A 53 -28.54 -63.29 36.86
C GLY A 53 -28.09 -64.71 36.59
N LYS A 54 -28.95 -65.65 36.89
CA LYS A 54 -28.76 -67.10 36.79
C LYS A 54 -28.32 -67.53 35.38
N GLY A 55 -27.45 -68.54 35.36
CA GLY A 55 -26.75 -69.12 34.26
C GLY A 55 -27.53 -69.47 33.02
N ARG A 56 -27.01 -69.01 31.88
CA ARG A 56 -27.09 -69.73 30.63
C ARG A 56 -25.71 -70.29 30.34
N LYS A 57 -25.67 -71.56 30.00
CA LYS A 57 -24.45 -72.22 29.59
C LYS A 57 -23.71 -71.40 28.54
N PRO A 58 -22.40 -71.22 28.63
CA PRO A 58 -21.66 -70.53 27.61
C PRO A 58 -21.75 -71.27 26.29
N ARG A 59 -22.34 -70.64 25.27
CA ARG A 59 -22.10 -71.03 23.89
C ARG A 59 -20.59 -71.06 23.71
N GLY A 60 -20.06 -72.20 23.19
CA GLY A 60 -18.65 -72.50 23.16
C GLY A 60 -17.81 -71.31 22.62
N LYS A 61 -16.62 -71.11 23.17
CA LYS A 61 -15.63 -70.07 22.83
C LYS A 61 -15.41 -69.88 21.32
N ARG A 62 -15.67 -70.93 20.51
CA ARG A 62 -15.59 -70.86 19.02
C ARG A 62 -16.69 -70.01 18.37
N GLY A 63 -17.92 -70.00 18.89
CA GLY A 63 -19.02 -69.23 18.34
C GLY A 63 -18.85 -67.75 18.57
N TRP A 64 -18.31 -67.35 19.72
CA TRP A 64 -17.95 -65.93 20.02
C TRP A 64 -16.78 -65.46 19.20
N PHE A 65 -15.78 -66.30 18.98
CA PHE A 65 -14.61 -65.97 18.15
C PHE A 65 -15.04 -65.70 16.71
N TRP A 66 -15.90 -66.52 16.10
CA TRP A 66 -16.40 -66.32 14.77
C TRP A 66 -17.31 -65.09 14.66
N LEU A 67 -18.13 -64.82 15.68
CA LEU A 67 -18.93 -63.61 15.72
C LEU A 67 -18.05 -62.36 15.84
N LEU A 68 -17.06 -62.35 16.69
CA LEU A 68 -16.11 -61.27 16.84
C LEU A 68 -15.29 -61.08 15.57
N LEU A 69 -14.89 -62.15 14.90
CA LEU A 69 -14.17 -62.07 13.63
C LEU A 69 -15.04 -61.44 12.53
N LYS A 70 -16.33 -61.84 12.44
CA LYS A 70 -17.26 -61.24 11.49
C LYS A 70 -17.48 -59.74 11.76
N LEU A 71 -17.66 -59.38 13.02
CA LEU A 71 -17.81 -57.97 13.42
C LEU A 71 -16.56 -57.17 13.12
N PHE A 72 -15.38 -57.78 13.34
CA PHE A 72 -14.11 -57.17 12.99
C PHE A 72 -13.96 -56.95 11.49
N ILE A 73 -14.33 -57.93 10.65
CA ILE A 73 -14.30 -57.81 9.21
C ILE A 73 -15.25 -56.72 8.74
N VAL A 74 -16.48 -56.65 9.27
CA VAL A 74 -17.46 -55.61 8.97
C VAL A 74 -16.88 -54.24 9.37
N PHE A 75 -16.29 -54.14 10.54
CA PHE A 75 -15.65 -52.92 11.01
C PHE A 75 -14.50 -52.47 10.06
N VAL A 76 -13.63 -53.38 9.64
CA VAL A 76 -12.53 -53.09 8.72
C VAL A 76 -13.07 -52.61 7.35
N VAL A 77 -14.13 -53.24 6.84
CA VAL A 77 -14.74 -52.83 5.59
C VAL A 77 -15.37 -51.44 5.68
N LEU A 78 -16.08 -51.13 6.77
CA LEU A 78 -16.66 -49.82 7.01
C LEU A 78 -15.56 -48.76 7.15
N MET A 79 -14.49 -49.04 7.84
CA MET A 79 -13.33 -48.17 7.97
C MET A 79 -12.64 -47.92 6.63
N ALA A 80 -12.53 -48.95 5.80
CA ALA A 80 -11.96 -48.80 4.45
C ALA A 80 -12.84 -47.91 3.56
N ILE A 81 -14.17 -48.07 3.59
CA ILE A 81 -15.10 -47.23 2.87
C ILE A 81 -15.01 -45.77 3.36
N TYR A 82 -14.99 -45.58 4.66
CA TYR A 82 -14.80 -44.25 5.25
C TYR A 82 -13.45 -43.64 4.87
N GLY A 83 -12.39 -44.44 4.81
CA GLY A 83 -11.08 -44.02 4.36
C GLY A 83 -11.04 -43.56 2.91
N VAL A 84 -11.76 -44.27 2.03
CA VAL A 84 -11.89 -43.84 0.62
C VAL A 84 -12.61 -42.49 0.53
N TYR A 85 -13.66 -42.29 1.31
CA TYR A 85 -14.37 -41.03 1.40
C TYR A 85 -13.45 -39.87 1.86
N LEU A 86 -12.70 -40.11 2.94
CA LEU A 86 -11.77 -39.13 3.49
C LEU A 86 -10.63 -38.83 2.52
N ASP A 87 -10.09 -39.85 1.87
CA ASP A 87 -9.02 -39.69 0.87
C ASP A 87 -9.48 -38.85 -0.29
N GLN A 88 -10.72 -39.04 -0.77
CA GLN A 88 -11.29 -38.22 -1.81
C GLN A 88 -11.47 -36.77 -1.35
N LYS A 89 -11.91 -36.57 -0.11
CA LYS A 89 -12.05 -35.23 0.49
C LYS A 89 -10.71 -34.52 0.61
N ILE A 90 -9.68 -35.23 1.02
CA ILE A 90 -8.30 -34.71 1.11
C ILE A 90 -7.78 -34.32 -0.27
N ARG A 91 -7.89 -35.20 -1.26
CA ARG A 91 -7.42 -34.95 -2.62
C ARG A 91 -8.14 -33.77 -3.27
N SER A 92 -9.45 -33.70 -3.16
CA SER A 92 -10.21 -32.63 -3.77
C SER A 92 -9.82 -31.27 -3.21
N ARG A 93 -9.41 -31.20 -1.94
CA ARG A 93 -8.98 -29.96 -1.32
C ARG A 93 -7.51 -29.62 -1.61
N ILE A 94 -6.62 -30.60 -1.63
CA ILE A 94 -5.16 -30.38 -1.81
C ILE A 94 -4.78 -30.27 -3.29
N ASP A 95 -5.35 -31.13 -4.14
CA ASP A 95 -5.07 -31.13 -5.57
C ASP A 95 -5.92 -30.12 -6.34
N GLY A 96 -7.05 -29.69 -5.78
CA GLY A 96 -7.83 -28.58 -6.29
C GLY A 96 -7.13 -27.24 -6.04
N LYS A 97 -7.61 -26.17 -6.68
CA LYS A 97 -7.14 -24.81 -6.44
C LYS A 97 -7.61 -24.31 -5.06
N VAL A 98 -7.07 -24.89 -4.00
CA VAL A 98 -7.43 -24.56 -2.62
C VAL A 98 -6.86 -23.22 -2.21
N TRP A 99 -5.69 -22.88 -2.75
CA TRP A 99 -5.06 -21.61 -2.52
C TRP A 99 -5.29 -20.71 -3.74
N GLN A 100 -6.30 -19.87 -3.62
CA GLN A 100 -6.32 -18.67 -4.44
C GLN A 100 -5.19 -17.78 -3.92
N LEU A 101 -4.04 -17.86 -4.57
CA LEU A 101 -2.94 -16.98 -4.28
C LEU A 101 -3.41 -15.54 -4.47
N PRO A 102 -3.12 -14.63 -3.53
CA PRO A 102 -3.46 -13.23 -3.74
C PRO A 102 -2.67 -12.67 -4.91
N ALA A 103 -3.23 -11.64 -5.55
CA ALA A 103 -2.46 -10.83 -6.49
C ALA A 103 -1.50 -9.94 -5.70
N ALA A 104 -0.23 -9.97 -6.05
CA ALA A 104 0.78 -9.10 -5.44
C ALA A 104 0.88 -7.79 -6.22
N VAL A 105 0.79 -6.66 -5.53
CA VAL A 105 0.91 -5.32 -6.12
C VAL A 105 2.25 -4.73 -5.74
N TYR A 106 3.06 -4.42 -6.73
CA TYR A 106 4.41 -3.89 -6.55
C TYR A 106 4.51 -2.44 -6.99
N GLY A 107 5.40 -1.69 -6.34
CA GLY A 107 5.82 -0.36 -6.79
C GLY A 107 6.66 -0.41 -8.06
N ARG A 108 7.10 0.76 -8.52
CA ARG A 108 7.91 0.83 -9.72
C ARG A 108 9.27 0.16 -9.53
N MET A 109 9.74 -0.48 -10.58
CA MET A 109 11.09 -1.00 -10.63
C MET A 109 12.07 0.14 -10.91
N VAL A 110 13.20 0.14 -10.21
CA VAL A 110 14.25 1.13 -10.39
C VAL A 110 15.45 0.47 -11.06
N ASN A 111 15.86 1.02 -12.19
CA ASN A 111 17.10 0.64 -12.86
C ASN A 111 18.20 1.62 -12.48
N LEU A 112 19.30 1.10 -11.96
CA LEU A 112 20.48 1.88 -11.65
C LEU A 112 21.50 1.71 -12.78
N GLU A 113 22.06 2.81 -13.23
CA GLU A 113 23.08 2.82 -14.29
C GLU A 113 24.28 3.63 -13.82
N PRO A 114 25.51 3.26 -14.24
CA PRO A 114 26.65 4.12 -14.05
C PRO A 114 26.42 5.51 -14.64
N ASP A 115 26.96 6.55 -14.01
CA ASP A 115 26.82 7.97 -14.35
C ASP A 115 25.44 8.58 -14.09
N MET A 116 24.55 7.85 -13.45
CA MET A 116 23.25 8.32 -13.02
C MET A 116 23.38 9.42 -11.96
N SER A 117 22.58 10.48 -12.07
CA SER A 117 22.51 11.55 -11.08
C SER A 117 21.77 11.09 -9.82
N ILE A 118 22.50 10.54 -8.90
CA ILE A 118 21.98 10.16 -7.60
C ILE A 118 23.10 10.25 -6.55
N THR A 119 22.82 10.89 -5.44
CA THR A 119 23.76 10.98 -4.33
C THR A 119 23.71 9.69 -3.47
N LYS A 120 24.74 9.48 -2.67
CA LYS A 120 24.75 8.37 -1.72
C LYS A 120 23.56 8.46 -0.73
N ASN A 121 23.24 9.65 -0.25
CA ASN A 121 22.12 9.84 0.68
C ASN A 121 20.76 9.57 0.02
N GLU A 122 20.59 9.95 -1.23
CA GLU A 122 19.38 9.63 -2.01
C GLU A 122 19.26 8.12 -2.23
N MET A 123 20.38 7.43 -2.47
CA MET A 123 20.38 5.98 -2.61
C MET A 123 20.01 5.29 -1.29
N VAL A 124 20.49 5.78 -0.16
CA VAL A 124 20.08 5.26 1.17
C VAL A 124 18.58 5.42 1.37
N LYS A 125 18.02 6.57 1.04
CA LYS A 125 16.57 6.79 1.09
C LYS A 125 15.79 5.82 0.20
N LEU A 126 16.27 5.59 -1.01
CA LEU A 126 15.65 4.64 -1.95
C LEU A 126 15.67 3.22 -1.38
N LEU A 127 16.80 2.80 -0.83
CA LEU A 127 16.92 1.47 -0.22
C LEU A 127 15.99 1.32 0.98
N GLU A 128 15.93 2.31 1.86
CA GLU A 128 15.03 2.28 3.01
C GLU A 128 13.56 2.28 2.57
N ALA A 129 13.20 3.06 1.55
CA ALA A 129 11.85 3.10 1.01
C ALA A 129 11.43 1.77 0.34
N THR A 130 12.38 0.99 -0.15
CA THR A 130 12.16 -0.36 -0.68
C THR A 130 12.40 -1.45 0.36
N GLN A 131 12.41 -1.06 1.64
CA GLN A 131 12.50 -1.94 2.81
C GLN A 131 13.82 -2.68 2.95
N TYR A 132 14.89 -2.12 2.42
CA TYR A 132 16.24 -2.54 2.75
C TYR A 132 16.64 -2.02 4.12
N ARG A 133 17.45 -2.78 4.83
CA ARG A 133 17.89 -2.45 6.17
C ARG A 133 19.38 -2.17 6.20
N GLN A 134 19.75 -1.04 6.79
CA GLN A 134 21.14 -0.72 7.05
C GLN A 134 21.68 -1.55 8.22
N VAL A 135 22.80 -2.22 7.99
CA VAL A 135 23.49 -3.04 8.97
C VAL A 135 24.99 -2.71 8.98
N SER A 136 25.69 -3.15 10.01
CA SER A 136 27.15 -3.01 10.07
C SER A 136 27.85 -4.10 9.24
N LYS A 137 27.27 -5.29 9.15
CA LYS A 137 27.79 -6.42 8.38
C LYS A 137 26.64 -7.12 7.68
N MET A 138 26.71 -7.22 6.35
CA MET A 138 25.70 -7.90 5.54
C MET A 138 25.83 -9.42 5.65
N THR A 139 24.73 -10.08 5.87
CA THR A 139 24.64 -11.54 5.89
C THR A 139 23.49 -12.08 5.05
N ARG A 140 22.49 -11.25 4.73
CA ARG A 140 21.22 -11.68 4.12
C ARG A 140 20.77 -10.72 3.02
N PRO A 141 19.96 -11.20 2.08
CA PRO A 141 19.28 -10.30 1.13
C PRO A 141 18.47 -9.22 1.86
N GLY A 142 18.36 -8.06 1.25
CA GLY A 142 17.66 -6.92 1.84
C GLY A 142 18.46 -6.12 2.86
N GLU A 143 19.76 -6.40 2.99
CA GLU A 143 20.67 -5.67 3.86
C GLU A 143 21.67 -4.84 3.06
N PHE A 144 22.06 -3.71 3.61
CA PHE A 144 23.09 -2.87 3.01
C PHE A 144 23.97 -2.22 4.09
N THR A 145 25.20 -1.89 3.71
CA THR A 145 26.14 -1.13 4.55
C THR A 145 26.51 0.16 3.85
N VAL A 146 26.73 1.22 4.62
CA VAL A 146 27.12 2.52 4.11
C VAL A 146 28.58 2.80 4.50
N GLN A 147 29.39 3.18 3.51
CA GLN A 147 30.78 3.55 3.67
C GLN A 147 30.99 4.99 3.20
N ALA A 148 32.22 5.51 3.26
CA ALA A 148 32.49 6.92 3.00
C ALA A 148 31.98 7.39 1.61
N ASN A 149 32.24 6.60 0.57
CA ASN A 149 31.84 6.92 -0.82
C ASN A 149 31.16 5.77 -1.54
N SER A 150 30.74 4.74 -0.82
CA SER A 150 30.10 3.56 -1.40
C SER A 150 28.99 3.01 -0.51
N ILE A 151 28.14 2.23 -1.13
CA ILE A 151 27.13 1.41 -0.48
C ILE A 151 27.33 -0.02 -0.98
N GLU A 152 27.40 -0.96 -0.05
CA GLU A 152 27.37 -2.39 -0.37
C GLU A 152 25.99 -2.93 0.00
N MET A 153 25.44 -3.78 -0.85
CA MET A 153 24.11 -4.32 -0.64
C MET A 153 24.00 -5.76 -1.12
N ILE A 154 23.10 -6.52 -0.54
CA ILE A 154 22.66 -7.81 -1.04
C ILE A 154 21.26 -7.62 -1.59
N ARG A 155 21.15 -7.56 -2.92
CA ARG A 155 19.87 -7.44 -3.58
C ARG A 155 19.09 -8.75 -3.48
N ARG A 156 17.80 -8.63 -3.13
CA ARG A 156 16.89 -9.77 -3.07
C ARG A 156 16.78 -10.46 -4.41
N PRO A 157 16.63 -11.80 -4.43
CA PRO A 157 16.16 -12.46 -5.64
C PRO A 157 14.76 -11.99 -5.97
N PHE A 158 14.46 -11.82 -7.23
CA PHE A 158 13.15 -11.38 -7.67
C PHE A 158 12.81 -11.95 -9.04
N ASP A 159 11.54 -12.28 -9.21
CA ASP A 159 10.98 -12.74 -10.48
C ASP A 159 10.46 -11.53 -11.26
N PHE A 160 11.36 -10.90 -12.03
CA PHE A 160 11.01 -9.75 -12.88
C PHE A 160 10.12 -10.19 -14.05
N PRO A 161 9.37 -9.26 -14.69
CA PRO A 161 8.49 -9.62 -15.79
C PRO A 161 9.20 -10.33 -16.98
N ASP A 162 10.47 -10.02 -17.21
CA ASP A 162 11.26 -10.54 -18.32
C ASP A 162 12.24 -11.64 -17.92
N SER A 163 12.59 -11.77 -16.65
CA SER A 163 13.57 -12.75 -16.19
C SER A 163 13.56 -12.95 -14.69
N LYS A 164 13.90 -14.15 -14.23
CA LYS A 164 14.19 -14.42 -12.84
C LYS A 164 15.63 -14.08 -12.54
N GLU A 165 15.87 -13.27 -11.53
CA GLU A 165 17.22 -12.93 -11.09
C GLU A 165 17.43 -13.38 -9.65
N GLY A 166 18.58 -14.03 -9.40
CA GLY A 166 18.99 -14.45 -8.06
C GLY A 166 19.51 -13.28 -7.21
N GLN A 167 19.87 -13.58 -5.97
CA GLN A 167 20.49 -12.56 -5.12
C GLN A 167 21.84 -12.12 -5.67
N VAL A 168 22.17 -10.87 -5.51
CA VAL A 168 23.42 -10.26 -5.97
C VAL A 168 24.03 -9.42 -4.86
N ARG A 169 25.31 -9.62 -4.60
CA ARG A 169 26.11 -8.73 -3.73
C ARG A 169 26.72 -7.65 -4.61
N ALA A 170 26.28 -6.43 -4.42
CA ALA A 170 26.70 -5.31 -5.26
C ALA A 170 27.36 -4.20 -4.42
N ARG A 171 28.36 -3.56 -5.00
CA ARG A 171 28.97 -2.35 -4.47
C ARG A 171 28.67 -1.18 -5.40
N LEU A 172 28.01 -0.17 -4.85
CA LEU A 172 27.69 1.08 -5.52
C LEU A 172 28.70 2.14 -5.07
N THR A 173 29.50 2.64 -5.99
CA THR A 173 30.50 3.67 -5.70
C THR A 173 29.99 5.02 -6.23
N PHE A 174 30.08 6.05 -5.39
CA PHE A 174 29.58 7.39 -5.70
C PHE A 174 30.74 8.37 -5.87
N ASP A 175 30.58 9.28 -6.83
CA ASP A 175 31.46 10.43 -7.03
C ASP A 175 30.61 11.70 -6.97
N GLY A 176 30.60 12.33 -5.78
CA GLY A 176 29.77 13.49 -5.51
C GLY A 176 28.29 13.21 -5.59
N ASP A 177 27.63 13.82 -6.56
CA ASP A 177 26.18 13.69 -6.81
C ASP A 177 25.82 12.62 -7.86
N ARG A 178 26.77 11.77 -8.20
CA ARG A 178 26.64 10.81 -9.29
C ARG A 178 27.04 9.43 -8.82
N LEU A 179 26.30 8.42 -9.32
CA LEU A 179 26.67 7.00 -9.20
C LEU A 179 27.77 6.68 -10.22
N ASP A 180 28.96 6.40 -9.76
CA ASP A 180 30.11 6.18 -10.63
C ASP A 180 30.15 4.75 -11.19
N THR A 181 30.17 3.75 -10.30
CA THR A 181 30.25 2.34 -10.71
C THR A 181 29.31 1.46 -9.89
N ILE A 182 28.90 0.36 -10.53
CA ILE A 182 28.14 -0.73 -9.90
C ILE A 182 28.91 -2.02 -10.15
N GLU A 183 29.40 -2.63 -9.08
CA GLU A 183 30.25 -3.80 -9.14
C GLU A 183 29.60 -5.00 -8.47
N ASN A 184 29.70 -6.17 -9.13
CA ASN A 184 29.36 -7.44 -8.48
C ASN A 184 30.53 -7.85 -7.58
N MET A 185 30.28 -7.95 -6.27
CA MET A 185 31.33 -8.23 -5.27
C MET A 185 31.87 -9.66 -5.32
N ASP A 186 31.11 -10.59 -5.92
CA ASP A 186 31.50 -12.00 -5.98
C ASP A 186 32.49 -12.30 -7.12
N ASN A 187 32.38 -11.58 -8.26
CA ASN A 187 33.20 -11.83 -9.44
C ASN A 187 33.92 -10.59 -9.98
N ASN A 188 33.80 -9.45 -9.29
CA ASN A 188 34.41 -8.16 -9.67
C ASN A 188 34.00 -7.62 -11.06
N ARG A 189 32.90 -8.12 -11.64
CA ARG A 189 32.38 -7.60 -12.90
C ARG A 189 31.59 -6.32 -12.66
N GLN A 190 31.68 -5.40 -13.63
CA GLN A 190 30.91 -4.16 -13.63
C GLN A 190 29.54 -4.39 -14.24
N PHE A 191 28.51 -3.78 -13.66
CA PHE A 191 27.17 -3.77 -14.23
C PHE A 191 27.00 -2.54 -15.13
N GLY A 192 26.46 -2.73 -16.32
CA GLY A 192 25.98 -1.66 -17.17
C GLY A 192 24.63 -1.12 -16.72
N PHE A 193 23.82 -1.96 -16.15
CA PHE A 193 22.61 -1.59 -15.40
C PHE A 193 22.34 -2.61 -14.30
N PHE A 194 21.65 -2.17 -13.27
CA PHE A 194 21.35 -2.99 -12.10
C PHE A 194 19.93 -2.69 -11.64
N ARG A 195 19.08 -3.71 -11.64
CA ARG A 195 17.68 -3.55 -11.21
C ARG A 195 17.55 -3.83 -9.73
N LEU A 196 16.81 -2.94 -9.07
CA LEU A 196 16.33 -3.19 -7.71
C LEU A 196 15.01 -3.96 -7.77
N ASP A 197 14.81 -4.87 -6.84
CA ASP A 197 13.51 -5.50 -6.64
C ASP A 197 12.50 -4.44 -6.19
N PRO A 198 11.28 -4.43 -6.76
CA PRO A 198 10.28 -3.44 -6.41
C PRO A 198 9.68 -3.69 -5.02
N ARG A 199 9.26 -2.61 -4.36
CA ARG A 199 8.55 -2.72 -3.08
C ARG A 199 7.20 -3.40 -3.27
N LEU A 200 6.88 -4.37 -2.40
CA LEU A 200 5.54 -4.91 -2.28
C LEU A 200 4.66 -3.87 -1.58
N ILE A 201 3.64 -3.36 -2.28
CA ILE A 201 2.70 -2.37 -1.71
C ILE A 201 1.65 -3.09 -0.88
N THR A 202 0.96 -4.04 -1.49
CA THR A 202 -0.13 -4.79 -0.87
C THR A 202 -0.42 -6.06 -1.67
N MET A 203 -1.26 -6.90 -1.09
CA MET A 203 -1.85 -8.03 -1.78
C MET A 203 -3.34 -7.80 -1.93
N LEU A 204 -3.86 -8.02 -3.14
CA LEU A 204 -5.29 -8.03 -3.38
C LEU A 204 -5.81 -9.42 -3.05
N SER A 205 -6.58 -9.52 -1.99
CA SER A 205 -7.16 -10.78 -1.55
C SER A 205 -8.19 -11.28 -2.55
N SER A 206 -8.32 -12.62 -2.60
CA SER A 206 -9.44 -13.26 -3.28
C SER A 206 -10.77 -12.87 -2.63
N ALA A 207 -11.88 -13.25 -3.25
CA ALA A 207 -13.24 -12.94 -2.81
C ALA A 207 -13.55 -13.32 -1.35
N ASN A 208 -12.73 -14.17 -0.70
CA ASN A 208 -12.91 -14.64 0.68
C ASN A 208 -12.21 -13.76 1.73
N GLY A 209 -11.51 -12.70 1.36
CA GLY A 209 -10.81 -11.82 2.30
C GLY A 209 -9.57 -12.43 2.96
N GLU A 210 -9.18 -13.64 2.59
CA GLU A 210 -7.98 -14.30 3.12
C GLU A 210 -6.76 -13.87 2.30
N GLN A 211 -5.77 -13.31 2.98
CA GLN A 211 -4.48 -13.00 2.37
C GLN A 211 -3.54 -14.18 2.57
N ARG A 212 -2.93 -14.65 1.49
CA ARG A 212 -1.95 -15.73 1.52
C ARG A 212 -0.80 -15.43 0.58
N LEU A 213 0.39 -15.74 1.06
CA LEU A 213 1.61 -15.68 0.27
C LEU A 213 2.20 -17.08 0.26
N PHE A 214 2.28 -17.70 -0.91
CA PHE A 214 2.81 -19.04 -1.04
C PHE A 214 4.32 -19.02 -1.28
N VAL A 215 5.05 -19.84 -0.52
CA VAL A 215 6.47 -20.10 -0.73
C VAL A 215 6.64 -21.61 -0.89
N ALA A 216 7.38 -22.02 -1.91
CA ALA A 216 7.69 -23.42 -2.13
C ALA A 216 8.60 -23.97 -1.01
N ARG A 217 8.58 -25.29 -0.80
CA ARG A 217 9.37 -25.95 0.27
C ARG A 217 10.84 -25.48 0.29
N ASN A 218 11.46 -25.40 -0.87
CA ASN A 218 12.87 -25.02 -0.99
C ASN A 218 13.12 -23.50 -0.75
N GLY A 219 12.08 -22.70 -0.73
CA GLY A 219 12.16 -21.26 -0.46
C GLY A 219 12.20 -20.92 1.02
N PHE A 220 11.89 -21.86 1.90
CA PHE A 220 11.98 -21.66 3.34
C PHE A 220 13.41 -21.83 3.83
N PRO A 221 13.89 -20.96 4.75
CA PRO A 221 15.20 -21.15 5.37
C PRO A 221 15.29 -22.48 6.10
N ASP A 222 16.40 -23.18 5.95
CA ASP A 222 16.62 -24.46 6.62
C ASP A 222 16.51 -24.35 8.14
N LEU A 223 17.02 -23.26 8.72
CA LEU A 223 16.92 -23.00 10.16
C LEU A 223 15.48 -22.84 10.64
N LEU A 224 14.61 -22.22 9.84
CA LEU A 224 13.19 -22.11 10.18
C LEU A 224 12.53 -23.49 10.22
N VAL A 225 12.79 -24.30 9.23
CA VAL A 225 12.28 -25.68 9.17
C VAL A 225 12.79 -26.49 10.36
N ASP A 226 14.07 -26.43 10.64
CA ASP A 226 14.69 -27.14 11.76
C ASP A 226 14.11 -26.67 13.10
N THR A 227 13.90 -25.38 13.26
CA THR A 227 13.30 -24.79 14.47
C THR A 227 11.87 -25.27 14.68
N LEU A 228 11.07 -25.28 13.60
CA LEU A 228 9.69 -25.75 13.63
C LEU A 228 9.63 -27.22 14.02
N LEU A 229 10.42 -28.08 13.38
CA LEU A 229 10.44 -29.51 13.66
C LEU A 229 10.96 -29.82 15.05
N ALA A 230 12.02 -29.13 15.49
CA ALA A 230 12.56 -29.29 16.83
C ALA A 230 11.55 -28.92 17.93
N THR A 231 10.67 -27.97 17.66
CA THR A 231 9.69 -27.47 18.62
C THR A 231 8.37 -28.26 18.59
N GLU A 232 7.85 -28.54 17.39
CA GLU A 232 6.49 -29.08 17.24
C GLU A 232 6.44 -30.58 16.91
N ASP A 233 7.40 -31.07 16.14
CA ASP A 233 7.39 -32.48 15.70
C ASP A 233 8.82 -32.96 15.37
N ARG A 234 9.54 -33.36 16.38
CA ARG A 234 10.96 -33.74 16.25
C ARG A 234 11.19 -34.92 15.33
N HIS A 235 10.22 -35.86 15.25
CA HIS A 235 10.29 -37.10 14.46
C HIS A 235 9.43 -37.04 13.20
N PHE A 236 9.20 -35.85 12.67
CA PHE A 236 8.30 -35.63 11.52
C PHE A 236 8.65 -36.50 10.31
N TYR A 237 9.92 -36.63 9.96
CA TYR A 237 10.33 -37.41 8.80
C TYR A 237 10.28 -38.92 9.05
N GLU A 238 10.08 -39.37 10.27
CA GLU A 238 10.13 -40.81 10.70
C GLU A 238 8.76 -41.41 10.87
N HIS A 239 7.74 -40.68 11.25
CA HIS A 239 6.40 -41.21 11.52
C HIS A 239 5.51 -41.24 10.27
N ASP A 240 4.40 -41.99 10.37
CA ASP A 240 3.42 -42.21 9.29
C ASP A 240 2.16 -41.31 9.43
N GLY A 241 2.29 -40.07 9.84
CA GLY A 241 1.19 -39.15 10.08
C GLY A 241 0.76 -39.05 11.53
N ILE A 242 0.90 -40.10 12.28
CA ILE A 242 0.80 -40.14 13.74
C ILE A 242 2.06 -40.80 14.34
N SER A 243 2.44 -40.38 15.53
CA SER A 243 3.62 -40.89 16.20
C SER A 243 3.20 -41.73 17.42
N LEU A 244 3.25 -43.05 17.29
CA LEU A 244 2.96 -43.96 18.39
C LEU A 244 3.94 -43.76 19.55
N TYR A 245 5.20 -43.51 19.25
CA TYR A 245 6.21 -43.22 20.26
C TYR A 245 5.88 -41.95 21.05
N SER A 246 5.50 -40.88 20.37
CA SER A 246 5.14 -39.61 21.01
C SER A 246 3.85 -39.74 21.84
N ILE A 247 2.87 -40.49 21.35
CA ILE A 247 1.64 -40.81 22.09
C ILE A 247 1.98 -41.57 23.38
N GLY A 248 2.78 -42.62 23.29
CA GLY A 248 3.21 -43.41 24.47
C GLY A 248 3.98 -42.56 25.48
N ARG A 249 4.88 -41.73 25.01
CA ARG A 249 5.63 -40.80 25.86
C ARG A 249 4.74 -39.77 26.54
N ALA A 250 3.78 -39.20 25.82
CA ALA A 250 2.84 -38.23 26.37
C ALA A 250 1.93 -38.85 27.41
N VAL A 251 1.40 -40.06 27.16
CA VAL A 251 0.60 -40.81 28.12
C VAL A 251 1.38 -41.09 29.40
N LEU A 252 2.64 -41.56 29.27
CA LEU A 252 3.46 -41.83 30.43
C LEU A 252 3.78 -40.56 31.23
N ALA A 253 4.13 -39.49 30.58
CA ALA A 253 4.43 -38.21 31.22
C ALA A 253 3.19 -37.65 31.94
N ASN A 254 2.03 -37.71 31.30
CA ASN A 254 0.76 -37.21 31.88
C ASN A 254 0.32 -38.06 33.08
N LEU A 255 0.47 -39.39 33.00
CA LEU A 255 0.18 -40.29 34.12
C LEU A 255 1.11 -40.02 35.29
N THR A 256 2.41 -39.85 35.04
CA THR A 256 3.42 -39.62 36.08
C THR A 256 3.21 -38.27 36.77
N ALA A 257 2.84 -37.23 36.02
CA ALA A 257 2.61 -35.91 36.56
C ALA A 257 1.21 -35.70 37.16
N GLY A 258 0.27 -36.61 36.90
CA GLY A 258 -1.12 -36.49 37.31
C GLY A 258 -1.89 -35.37 36.64
N ARG A 259 -1.34 -34.83 35.54
CA ARG A 259 -1.91 -33.77 34.72
C ARG A 259 -1.34 -33.83 33.31
N THR A 260 -1.98 -33.13 32.37
CA THR A 260 -1.46 -32.99 30.99
C THR A 260 -0.22 -32.12 30.96
N VAL A 261 0.93 -32.69 30.60
CA VAL A 261 2.22 -31.97 30.51
C VAL A 261 2.86 -32.09 29.13
N GLN A 262 2.42 -33.03 28.28
CA GLN A 262 2.93 -33.20 26.92
C GLN A 262 1.79 -33.47 25.93
N GLY A 263 1.87 -32.81 24.77
CA GLY A 263 1.03 -33.11 23.62
C GLY A 263 1.64 -34.21 22.74
N ALA A 264 0.78 -34.92 22.00
CA ALA A 264 1.16 -36.02 21.12
C ALA A 264 0.85 -35.77 19.65
N SER A 265 0.27 -34.63 19.30
CA SER A 265 -0.14 -34.32 17.93
C SER A 265 1.08 -33.99 17.05
N THR A 266 1.12 -34.62 15.86
CA THR A 266 2.13 -34.36 14.85
C THR A 266 1.79 -33.12 14.04
N LEU A 267 2.74 -32.61 13.25
CA LEU A 267 2.47 -31.54 12.29
C LEU A 267 1.41 -31.94 11.27
N THR A 268 1.40 -33.18 10.83
CA THR A 268 0.40 -33.71 9.91
C THR A 268 -1.00 -33.66 10.52
N GLN A 269 -1.14 -34.02 11.79
CA GLN A 269 -2.40 -33.93 12.53
C GLN A 269 -2.85 -32.47 12.66
N GLN A 270 -1.93 -31.56 12.98
CA GLN A 270 -2.24 -30.13 13.09
C GLN A 270 -2.68 -29.57 11.74
N LEU A 271 -2.02 -29.95 10.65
CA LEU A 271 -2.42 -29.53 9.30
C LEU A 271 -3.82 -30.02 8.93
N VAL A 272 -4.13 -31.27 9.22
CA VAL A 272 -5.46 -31.85 9.02
C VAL A 272 -6.52 -31.08 9.80
N LYS A 273 -6.25 -30.79 11.04
CA LYS A 273 -7.15 -30.00 11.90
C LYS A 273 -7.42 -28.64 11.28
N ASN A 274 -6.39 -27.95 10.82
CA ASN A 274 -6.52 -26.63 10.23
C ASN A 274 -7.30 -26.62 8.91
N LEU A 275 -7.13 -27.64 8.09
CA LEU A 275 -7.72 -27.70 6.75
C LEU A 275 -9.14 -28.27 6.71
N PHE A 276 -9.44 -29.26 7.56
CA PHE A 276 -10.63 -30.09 7.38
C PHE A 276 -11.55 -30.16 8.60
N LEU A 277 -11.08 -29.81 9.79
CA LEU A 277 -11.79 -30.08 11.04
C LEU A 277 -12.11 -28.78 11.78
N SER A 278 -13.10 -28.86 12.68
CA SER A 278 -13.44 -27.76 13.56
C SER A 278 -12.55 -27.72 14.80
N SER A 279 -12.59 -26.61 15.52
CA SER A 279 -11.92 -26.45 16.82
C SER A 279 -12.65 -27.22 17.97
N GLU A 280 -13.70 -27.96 17.67
CA GLU A 280 -14.44 -28.72 18.64
C GLU A 280 -13.58 -29.84 19.25
N ARG A 281 -13.54 -29.88 20.59
CA ARG A 281 -12.84 -30.94 21.31
C ARG A 281 -13.76 -32.14 21.50
N SER A 282 -13.54 -33.20 20.73
CA SER A 282 -14.25 -34.47 20.89
C SER A 282 -13.33 -35.62 20.50
N TYR A 283 -13.57 -36.81 21.08
CA TYR A 283 -12.83 -38.00 20.71
C TYR A 283 -13.04 -38.38 19.25
N TRP A 284 -14.24 -38.12 18.72
CA TRP A 284 -14.56 -38.39 17.32
C TRP A 284 -13.73 -37.49 16.39
N ARG A 285 -13.62 -36.18 16.69
CA ARG A 285 -12.77 -35.27 15.94
C ARG A 285 -11.30 -35.72 15.97
N LYS A 286 -10.81 -36.13 17.14
CA LYS A 286 -9.43 -36.62 17.30
C LYS A 286 -9.17 -37.87 16.52
N ALA A 287 -10.12 -38.81 16.52
CA ALA A 287 -10.03 -40.02 15.72
C ALA A 287 -10.03 -39.75 14.23
N ASN A 288 -10.88 -38.81 13.76
CA ASN A 288 -10.87 -38.35 12.37
C ASN A 288 -9.54 -37.68 12.00
N GLU A 289 -9.04 -36.85 12.87
CA GLU A 289 -7.74 -36.14 12.67
C GLU A 289 -6.62 -37.18 12.49
N ALA A 290 -6.53 -38.16 13.38
CA ALA A 290 -5.51 -39.20 13.30
C ALA A 290 -5.64 -40.03 12.01
N TYR A 291 -6.85 -40.39 11.63
CA TYR A 291 -7.10 -41.19 10.44
C TYR A 291 -6.76 -40.40 9.16
N MET A 292 -7.20 -39.16 9.08
CA MET A 292 -6.88 -38.29 7.95
C MET A 292 -5.38 -38.00 7.88
N ALA A 293 -4.70 -37.86 9.01
CA ALA A 293 -3.26 -37.65 9.05
C ALA A 293 -2.48 -38.83 8.46
N VAL A 294 -2.90 -40.05 8.80
CA VAL A 294 -2.31 -41.30 8.25
C VAL A 294 -2.55 -41.36 6.73
N LEU A 295 -3.75 -41.03 6.27
CA LEU A 295 -4.08 -41.03 4.84
C LEU A 295 -3.27 -39.95 4.09
N MET A 296 -3.13 -38.79 4.67
CA MET A 296 -2.37 -37.69 4.08
C MET A 296 -0.89 -38.05 3.96
N ASP A 297 -0.32 -38.62 4.99
CA ASP A 297 1.08 -39.05 4.99
C ASP A 297 1.34 -40.18 3.98
N ALA A 298 0.40 -41.09 3.79
CA ALA A 298 0.50 -42.13 2.78
C ALA A 298 0.42 -41.61 1.35
N ARG A 299 -0.31 -40.53 1.13
CA ARG A 299 -0.54 -39.97 -0.21
C ARG A 299 0.47 -38.92 -0.65
N TYR A 300 0.89 -38.07 0.28
CA TYR A 300 1.77 -36.92 -0.03
C TYR A 300 3.14 -37.14 0.62
N SER A 301 4.17 -36.58 -0.01
CA SER A 301 5.52 -36.59 0.55
C SER A 301 5.59 -35.73 1.83
N LYS A 302 6.55 -36.02 2.68
CA LYS A 302 6.83 -35.23 3.89
C LYS A 302 7.10 -33.76 3.53
N ASP A 303 7.86 -33.52 2.47
CA ASP A 303 8.16 -32.15 2.03
C ASP A 303 6.92 -31.42 1.54
N ARG A 304 5.99 -32.11 0.88
CA ARG A 304 4.71 -31.51 0.48
C ARG A 304 3.85 -31.16 1.70
N ILE A 305 3.77 -32.04 2.66
CA ILE A 305 3.02 -31.80 3.92
C ILE A 305 3.60 -30.62 4.66
N LEU A 306 4.92 -30.54 4.76
CA LEU A 306 5.61 -29.44 5.42
C LEU A 306 5.40 -28.12 4.69
N GLU A 307 5.48 -28.11 3.36
CA GLU A 307 5.17 -26.96 2.52
C GLU A 307 3.75 -26.44 2.77
N LEU A 308 2.76 -27.34 2.80
CA LEU A 308 1.38 -26.99 3.07
C LEU A 308 1.21 -26.42 4.48
N TYR A 309 1.81 -27.04 5.47
CA TYR A 309 1.75 -26.59 6.85
C TYR A 309 2.32 -25.18 7.02
N MET A 310 3.49 -24.94 6.48
CA MET A 310 4.20 -23.65 6.63
C MET A 310 3.51 -22.51 5.89
N ASN A 311 2.71 -22.80 4.88
CA ASN A 311 1.89 -21.81 4.18
C ASN A 311 0.48 -21.65 4.74
N GLU A 312 0.04 -22.53 5.64
CA GLU A 312 -1.35 -22.56 6.09
C GLU A 312 -1.54 -22.25 7.57
N VAL A 313 -0.52 -22.43 8.39
CA VAL A 313 -0.63 -22.28 9.85
C VAL A 313 -1.14 -20.89 10.25
N TYR A 314 -2.09 -20.85 11.18
CA TYR A 314 -2.66 -19.60 11.67
C TYR A 314 -1.68 -18.89 12.61
N LEU A 315 -1.37 -17.63 12.31
CA LEU A 315 -0.39 -16.84 13.04
C LEU A 315 -0.90 -15.46 13.48
N GLY A 316 -2.19 -15.25 13.47
CA GLY A 316 -2.78 -14.02 13.98
C GLY A 316 -3.81 -13.42 13.04
N GLN A 317 -4.19 -12.20 13.35
CA GLN A 317 -5.20 -11.47 12.60
C GLN A 317 -4.83 -10.00 12.46
N SER A 318 -5.07 -9.45 11.28
CA SER A 318 -4.92 -8.04 10.98
C SER A 318 -6.24 -7.49 10.42
N GLY A 319 -6.96 -6.72 11.24
CA GLY A 319 -8.32 -6.30 10.89
C GLY A 319 -9.24 -7.51 10.70
N ASP A 320 -9.90 -7.57 9.54
CA ASP A 320 -10.78 -8.69 9.18
C ASP A 320 -10.04 -9.84 8.48
N ASN A 321 -8.74 -9.72 8.28
CA ASN A 321 -7.93 -10.70 7.57
C ASN A 321 -7.15 -11.58 8.52
N GLU A 322 -7.21 -12.90 8.32
CA GLU A 322 -6.36 -13.85 9.01
C GLU A 322 -4.95 -13.84 8.45
N ILE A 323 -3.95 -13.87 9.33
CA ILE A 323 -2.55 -14.02 8.95
C ILE A 323 -2.27 -15.53 8.95
N ARG A 324 -2.22 -16.12 7.76
CA ARG A 324 -1.94 -17.54 7.59
C ARG A 324 -0.61 -17.76 6.87
N GLY A 325 0.16 -18.67 7.42
CA GLY A 325 1.47 -19.07 6.92
C GLY A 325 2.62 -18.18 7.38
N PHE A 326 3.80 -18.77 7.44
CA PHE A 326 5.03 -18.07 7.81
C PHE A 326 5.42 -16.93 6.85
N PRO A 327 5.25 -17.08 5.53
CA PRO A 327 5.60 -15.99 4.61
C PRO A 327 4.82 -14.71 4.88
N LEU A 328 3.52 -14.81 5.06
CA LEU A 328 2.68 -13.65 5.33
C LEU A 328 2.93 -13.08 6.73
N ALA A 329 3.07 -13.94 7.72
CA ALA A 329 3.40 -13.53 9.09
C ALA A 329 4.73 -12.79 9.17
N SER A 330 5.71 -13.23 8.41
CA SER A 330 7.01 -12.56 8.31
C SER A 330 6.87 -11.10 7.83
N LEU A 331 6.05 -10.86 6.83
CA LEU A 331 5.77 -9.51 6.33
C LEU A 331 5.02 -8.67 7.36
N TYR A 332 3.98 -9.21 7.99
CA TYR A 332 3.17 -8.46 8.96
C TYR A 332 3.95 -8.10 10.23
N TYR A 333 4.69 -9.03 10.78
CA TYR A 333 5.38 -8.82 12.06
C TYR A 333 6.74 -8.18 11.91
N PHE A 334 7.47 -8.49 10.84
CA PHE A 334 8.86 -8.05 10.67
C PHE A 334 9.13 -7.18 9.45
N GLY A 335 8.17 -7.07 8.54
CA GLY A 335 8.34 -6.29 7.32
C GLY A 335 9.33 -6.85 6.33
N ARG A 336 9.53 -8.16 6.36
CA ARG A 336 10.54 -8.83 5.56
C ARG A 336 10.02 -10.12 4.96
N PRO A 337 10.54 -10.51 3.79
CA PRO A 337 10.38 -11.86 3.32
C PRO A 337 10.90 -12.87 4.34
N VAL A 338 10.31 -14.05 4.37
CA VAL A 338 10.67 -15.09 5.33
C VAL A 338 12.15 -15.52 5.21
N GLU A 339 12.72 -15.41 4.04
CA GLU A 339 14.12 -15.73 3.75
C GLU A 339 15.10 -14.80 4.46
N GLU A 340 14.66 -13.63 4.87
CA GLU A 340 15.49 -12.60 5.52
C GLU A 340 15.45 -12.63 7.05
N LEU A 341 14.63 -13.49 7.63
CA LEU A 341 14.48 -13.53 9.08
C LEU A 341 15.72 -14.06 9.80
N SER A 342 16.07 -13.43 10.90
CA SER A 342 17.07 -13.95 11.85
C SER A 342 16.48 -15.09 12.66
N LEU A 343 17.35 -15.87 13.30
CA LEU A 343 16.91 -17.05 14.07
C LEU A 343 15.98 -16.67 15.23
N ASP A 344 16.23 -15.53 15.90
CA ASP A 344 15.32 -15.04 16.94
C ASP A 344 13.94 -14.68 16.41
N GLN A 345 13.87 -14.11 15.22
CA GLN A 345 12.60 -13.83 14.54
C GLN A 345 11.89 -15.10 14.10
N GLN A 346 12.62 -16.06 13.55
CA GLN A 346 12.09 -17.38 13.23
C GLN A 346 11.56 -18.10 14.47
N ALA A 347 12.28 -18.02 15.58
CA ALA A 347 11.86 -18.62 16.85
C ALA A 347 10.57 -17.99 17.39
N LEU A 348 10.38 -16.69 17.22
CA LEU A 348 9.13 -16.03 17.58
C LEU A 348 7.94 -16.59 16.78
N LEU A 349 8.08 -16.66 15.46
CA LEU A 349 7.01 -17.19 14.61
C LEU A 349 6.68 -18.66 14.93
N VAL A 350 7.69 -19.48 15.13
CA VAL A 350 7.50 -20.88 15.53
C VAL A 350 6.82 -20.96 16.91
N GLY A 351 7.21 -20.13 17.85
CA GLY A 351 6.58 -20.07 19.17
C GLY A 351 5.11 -19.68 19.12
N MET A 352 4.72 -18.83 18.17
CA MET A 352 3.35 -18.37 17.99
C MET A 352 2.42 -19.47 17.46
N VAL A 353 2.95 -20.51 16.84
CA VAL A 353 2.14 -21.62 16.29
C VAL A 353 1.27 -22.25 17.37
N LYS A 354 1.75 -22.33 18.58
CA LYS A 354 1.07 -22.94 19.70
C LYS A 354 -0.17 -22.17 20.19
N GLY A 355 -0.17 -20.86 19.99
CA GLY A 355 -1.29 -20.00 20.39
C GLY A 355 -1.06 -18.60 19.87
N ALA A 356 -1.44 -18.31 18.63
CA ALA A 356 -1.17 -17.03 17.98
C ALA A 356 -1.84 -15.86 18.70
N SER A 357 -2.98 -16.05 19.32
CA SER A 357 -3.67 -15.01 20.11
C SER A 357 -2.94 -14.73 21.42
N ILE A 358 -2.48 -15.78 22.11
CA ILE A 358 -1.81 -15.67 23.41
C ILE A 358 -0.41 -15.05 23.24
N TYR A 359 0.30 -15.49 22.23
CA TYR A 359 1.69 -15.08 21.97
C TYR A 359 1.82 -13.99 20.92
N ASN A 360 0.73 -13.25 20.67
CA ASN A 360 0.74 -12.12 19.73
C ASN A 360 1.71 -11.04 20.25
N PRO A 361 2.76 -10.69 19.49
CA PRO A 361 3.77 -9.77 19.96
C PRO A 361 3.28 -8.32 20.08
N TRP A 362 2.18 -7.97 19.41
CA TRP A 362 1.56 -6.65 19.52
C TRP A 362 0.68 -6.52 20.77
N ARG A 363 -0.03 -7.59 21.11
CA ARG A 363 -0.98 -7.60 22.25
C ARG A 363 -0.32 -8.01 23.55
N ASN A 364 0.56 -9.01 23.51
CA ASN A 364 1.20 -9.60 24.67
C ASN A 364 2.72 -9.72 24.46
N PRO A 365 3.44 -8.60 24.38
CA PRO A 365 4.87 -8.63 24.04
C PRO A 365 5.72 -9.41 25.06
N LYS A 366 5.34 -9.38 26.34
CA LYS A 366 6.05 -10.11 27.39
C LYS A 366 5.93 -11.63 27.23
N LEU A 367 4.70 -12.11 26.99
CA LEU A 367 4.46 -13.55 26.75
C LEU A 367 5.12 -14.01 25.45
N ALA A 368 5.07 -13.19 24.42
CA ALA A 368 5.73 -13.48 23.16
C ALA A 368 7.25 -13.60 23.31
N LEU A 369 7.86 -12.71 24.10
CA LEU A 369 9.30 -12.77 24.41
C LEU A 369 9.66 -14.05 25.18
N GLU A 370 8.89 -14.40 26.19
CA GLU A 370 9.11 -15.60 26.98
C GLU A 370 8.97 -16.85 26.09
N ARG A 371 7.98 -16.88 25.21
CA ARG A 371 7.76 -18.00 24.28
C ARG A 371 8.89 -18.11 23.25
N ARG A 372 9.33 -17.00 22.69
CA ARG A 372 10.49 -16.98 21.79
C ARG A 372 11.74 -17.56 22.49
N ASN A 373 12.00 -17.11 23.69
CA ASN A 373 13.16 -17.55 24.46
C ASN A 373 13.08 -19.03 24.84
N LEU A 374 11.85 -19.54 25.06
CA LEU A 374 11.65 -20.98 25.27
C LEU A 374 12.01 -21.79 24.02
N VAL A 375 11.62 -21.33 22.83
CA VAL A 375 12.00 -21.98 21.58
C VAL A 375 13.52 -21.96 21.39
N LEU A 376 14.17 -20.83 21.65
CA LEU A 376 15.63 -20.74 21.59
C LEU A 376 16.31 -21.68 22.58
N ARG A 377 15.75 -21.84 23.78
CA ARG A 377 16.28 -22.76 24.77
C ARG A 377 16.14 -24.23 24.31
N LEU A 378 15.04 -24.60 23.68
CA LEU A 378 14.87 -25.93 23.10
C LEU A 378 15.93 -26.21 22.04
N LEU A 379 16.24 -25.23 21.19
CA LEU A 379 17.32 -25.34 20.19
C LEU A 379 18.69 -25.53 20.86
N GLN A 380 18.94 -24.81 21.94
CA GLN A 380 20.18 -24.96 22.69
C GLN A 380 20.29 -26.34 23.36
N GLN A 381 19.21 -26.81 23.97
CA GLN A 381 19.16 -28.15 24.61
C GLN A 381 19.35 -29.26 23.59
N GLN A 382 18.84 -29.09 22.37
CA GLN A 382 19.00 -30.06 21.28
C GLN A 382 20.33 -29.87 20.51
N GLN A 383 21.19 -28.98 20.97
CA GLN A 383 22.50 -28.70 20.35
C GLN A 383 22.42 -28.16 18.91
N VAL A 384 21.31 -27.57 18.52
CA VAL A 384 21.17 -26.85 17.25
C VAL A 384 21.93 -25.54 17.30
N ILE A 385 21.91 -24.87 18.47
CA ILE A 385 22.69 -23.67 18.76
C ILE A 385 23.48 -23.90 20.05
N ASP A 386 24.61 -23.17 20.20
CA ASP A 386 25.40 -23.19 21.42
C ASP A 386 24.86 -22.21 22.47
N GLN A 387 25.40 -22.28 23.69
CA GLN A 387 25.01 -21.42 24.80
C GLN A 387 25.28 -19.94 24.51
N GLU A 388 26.38 -19.62 23.85
CA GLU A 388 26.78 -18.25 23.53
C GLU A 388 25.75 -17.61 22.56
N LEU A 389 25.36 -18.33 21.51
CA LEU A 389 24.34 -17.87 20.56
C LEU A 389 22.98 -17.72 21.24
N TYR A 390 22.60 -18.66 22.11
CA TYR A 390 21.39 -18.55 22.92
C TYR A 390 21.39 -17.28 23.76
N ASP A 391 22.47 -17.01 24.48
CA ASP A 391 22.58 -15.83 25.34
C ASP A 391 22.47 -14.53 24.52
N MET A 392 23.09 -14.49 23.35
CA MET A 392 23.02 -13.34 22.44
C MET A 392 21.61 -13.12 21.90
N LEU A 393 20.95 -14.19 21.39
CA LEU A 393 19.64 -14.06 20.75
C LEU A 393 18.52 -13.83 21.77
N SER A 394 18.59 -14.44 22.95
CA SER A 394 17.57 -14.26 24.00
C SER A 394 17.58 -12.85 24.60
N ALA A 395 18.71 -12.15 24.52
CA ALA A 395 18.82 -10.77 24.97
C ALA A 395 18.24 -9.76 23.98
N ARG A 396 17.99 -10.15 22.75
CA ARG A 396 17.44 -9.24 21.72
C ARG A 396 15.98 -8.88 22.01
N PRO A 397 15.55 -7.64 21.70
CA PRO A 397 14.14 -7.32 21.70
C PRO A 397 13.41 -8.12 20.61
N LEU A 398 12.07 -8.17 20.66
CA LEU A 398 11.28 -8.91 19.69
C LEU A 398 11.53 -8.45 18.24
N GLY A 399 11.78 -7.16 18.05
CA GLY A 399 12.07 -6.61 16.72
C GLY A 399 10.88 -6.60 15.78
N VAL A 400 9.66 -6.67 16.31
CA VAL A 400 8.43 -6.57 15.51
C VAL A 400 8.17 -5.12 15.14
N GLN A 401 7.55 -4.94 13.98
CA GLN A 401 7.14 -3.63 13.53
C GLN A 401 5.91 -3.13 14.29
N PRO A 402 5.66 -1.81 14.29
CA PRO A 402 4.40 -1.29 14.77
C PRO A 402 3.22 -1.92 14.01
N ARG A 403 2.13 -2.16 14.73
CA ARG A 403 0.92 -2.75 14.15
C ARG A 403 0.44 -1.93 12.94
N GLY A 404 0.26 -2.61 11.81
CA GLY A 404 -0.17 -1.98 10.56
C GLY A 404 0.92 -1.30 9.76
N GLY A 405 2.20 -1.35 10.21
CA GLY A 405 3.30 -0.56 9.64
C GLY A 405 3.90 -1.10 8.35
N VAL A 406 3.57 -2.29 7.90
CA VAL A 406 4.40 -2.97 6.89
C VAL A 406 3.73 -3.18 5.56
N ILE A 407 2.48 -3.57 5.55
CA ILE A 407 1.68 -3.57 4.34
C ILE A 407 0.71 -2.42 4.48
N SER A 408 1.25 -1.20 4.34
CA SER A 408 0.42 -0.03 4.19
C SER A 408 -0.32 -0.19 2.87
N PRO A 409 -1.66 -0.33 2.88
CA PRO A 409 -2.39 -0.63 1.65
C PRO A 409 -2.41 0.53 0.66
N GLN A 410 -1.86 1.69 1.01
CA GLN A 410 -1.87 2.90 0.19
C GLN A 410 -3.26 3.16 -0.40
N PRO A 411 -4.26 3.45 0.43
CA PRO A 411 -5.66 3.37 0.00
C PRO A 411 -6.00 4.31 -1.15
N ALA A 412 -5.42 5.49 -1.18
CA ALA A 412 -5.66 6.45 -2.25
C ALA A 412 -5.10 5.95 -3.59
N PHE A 413 -3.84 5.53 -3.60
CA PHE A 413 -3.19 5.03 -4.81
C PHE A 413 -3.84 3.71 -5.28
N MET A 414 -4.17 2.82 -4.36
CA MET A 414 -4.80 1.55 -4.69
C MET A 414 -6.19 1.71 -5.29
N GLN A 415 -6.92 2.76 -4.95
CA GLN A 415 -8.19 3.06 -5.60
C GLN A 415 -7.99 3.33 -7.11
N LEU A 416 -6.95 4.09 -7.46
CA LEU A 416 -6.59 4.32 -8.86
C LEU A 416 -6.16 3.02 -9.55
N VAL A 417 -5.36 2.20 -8.88
CA VAL A 417 -4.93 0.89 -9.41
C VAL A 417 -6.13 0.00 -9.72
N ARG A 418 -7.06 -0.13 -8.78
CA ARG A 418 -8.27 -0.96 -8.97
C ARG A 418 -9.14 -0.43 -10.12
N GLN A 419 -9.32 0.87 -10.20
CA GLN A 419 -10.09 1.49 -11.27
C GLN A 419 -9.46 1.22 -12.64
N GLU A 420 -8.16 1.35 -12.74
CA GLU A 420 -7.42 1.12 -13.99
C GLU A 420 -7.39 -0.37 -14.37
N LEU A 421 -7.24 -1.28 -13.39
CA LEU A 421 -7.38 -2.71 -13.62
C LEU A 421 -8.75 -3.06 -14.21
N GLN A 422 -9.82 -2.52 -13.65
CA GLN A 422 -11.16 -2.75 -14.15
C GLN A 422 -11.33 -2.20 -15.56
N SER A 423 -10.81 -1.01 -15.83
CA SER A 423 -10.90 -0.36 -17.14
C SER A 423 -10.10 -1.09 -18.23
N LYS A 424 -8.91 -1.60 -17.89
CA LYS A 424 -7.97 -2.21 -18.86
C LYS A 424 -8.16 -3.72 -19.04
N LEU A 425 -8.52 -4.43 -17.99
CA LEU A 425 -8.66 -5.89 -18.00
C LEU A 425 -10.11 -6.36 -18.01
N GLY A 426 -11.05 -5.53 -17.56
CA GLY A 426 -12.48 -5.87 -17.54
C GLY A 426 -12.76 -7.19 -16.83
N ASP A 427 -13.42 -8.13 -17.50
CA ASP A 427 -13.78 -9.42 -16.92
C ASP A 427 -12.58 -10.33 -16.62
N LYS A 428 -11.42 -10.07 -17.20
CA LYS A 428 -10.17 -10.80 -16.88
C LYS A 428 -9.70 -10.57 -15.44
N VAL A 429 -10.21 -9.52 -14.78
CA VAL A 429 -9.89 -9.18 -13.37
C VAL A 429 -10.47 -10.19 -12.39
N LYS A 430 -11.47 -11.00 -12.77
CA LYS A 430 -12.16 -11.92 -11.87
C LYS A 430 -11.29 -13.05 -11.33
N ASP A 431 -10.23 -13.43 -12.03
CA ASP A 431 -9.27 -14.44 -11.58
C ASP A 431 -7.85 -13.84 -11.55
N LEU A 432 -7.56 -13.09 -10.47
CA LEU A 432 -6.25 -12.51 -10.22
C LEU A 432 -5.35 -13.43 -9.38
N SER A 433 -5.67 -14.72 -9.27
CA SER A 433 -4.90 -15.66 -8.48
C SER A 433 -3.44 -15.75 -8.95
N GLY A 434 -2.49 -15.45 -8.05
CA GLY A 434 -1.07 -15.51 -8.35
C GLY A 434 -0.54 -14.46 -9.31
N VAL A 435 -1.35 -13.48 -9.66
CA VAL A 435 -0.99 -12.41 -10.59
C VAL A 435 -0.06 -11.41 -9.92
N LYS A 436 0.93 -10.94 -10.66
CA LYS A 436 1.79 -9.83 -10.25
C LYS A 436 1.38 -8.56 -10.97
N ILE A 437 1.08 -7.53 -10.20
CA ILE A 437 0.66 -6.22 -10.71
C ILE A 437 1.80 -5.25 -10.47
N PHE A 438 2.43 -4.78 -11.55
CA PHE A 438 3.49 -3.79 -11.49
C PHE A 438 2.92 -2.41 -11.75
N THR A 439 3.11 -1.52 -10.79
CA THR A 439 2.56 -0.17 -10.82
C THR A 439 3.64 0.88 -11.04
N THR A 440 3.21 2.11 -11.18
CA THR A 440 4.06 3.29 -11.30
C THR A 440 4.42 3.92 -9.94
N PHE A 441 3.99 3.34 -8.85
CA PHE A 441 4.14 3.85 -7.50
C PHE A 441 5.61 4.03 -7.12
N ASP A 442 5.94 5.25 -6.66
CA ASP A 442 7.27 5.61 -6.17
C ASP A 442 7.24 5.73 -4.66
N SER A 443 7.91 4.82 -3.97
CA SER A 443 7.91 4.77 -2.51
C SER A 443 8.54 6.01 -1.88
N VAL A 444 9.60 6.56 -2.48
CA VAL A 444 10.25 7.78 -1.97
C VAL A 444 9.32 8.99 -2.12
N ALA A 445 8.69 9.13 -3.28
CA ALA A 445 7.72 10.20 -3.50
C ALA A 445 6.51 10.09 -2.56
N GLN A 446 5.99 8.89 -2.37
CA GLN A 446 4.86 8.66 -1.47
C GLN A 446 5.22 8.96 -0.02
N ASP A 447 6.38 8.53 0.46
CA ASP A 447 6.83 8.83 1.81
C ASP A 447 6.98 10.34 2.02
N ALA A 448 7.53 11.05 1.04
CA ALA A 448 7.66 12.49 1.07
C ALA A 448 6.30 13.21 1.09
N ALA A 449 5.35 12.74 0.28
CA ALA A 449 3.98 13.30 0.21
C ALA A 449 3.21 13.05 1.51
N GLU A 450 3.27 11.83 2.05
CA GLU A 450 2.64 11.50 3.32
C GLU A 450 3.20 12.33 4.47
N LYS A 451 4.52 12.46 4.54
CA LYS A 451 5.17 13.26 5.57
C LYS A 451 4.77 14.73 5.48
N ALA A 452 4.69 15.28 4.27
CA ALA A 452 4.22 16.64 4.05
C ALA A 452 2.79 16.84 4.56
N ALA A 453 1.89 15.89 4.31
CA ALA A 453 0.51 15.95 4.80
C ALA A 453 0.42 15.78 6.33
N VAL A 454 1.06 14.76 6.85
CA VAL A 454 0.98 14.38 8.28
C VAL A 454 1.61 15.43 9.19
N GLU A 455 2.69 16.08 8.76
CA GLU A 455 3.32 17.16 9.53
C GLU A 455 2.73 18.53 9.20
N GLY A 456 2.37 18.77 7.93
CA GLY A 456 1.95 20.08 7.44
C GLY A 456 0.52 20.46 7.82
N ILE A 457 -0.43 19.54 7.74
CA ILE A 457 -1.83 19.83 8.06
C ILE A 457 -2.03 20.15 9.55
N PRO A 458 -1.48 19.38 10.50
CA PRO A 458 -1.55 19.76 11.91
C PRO A 458 -0.92 21.14 12.20
N ALA A 459 0.19 21.49 11.54
CA ALA A 459 0.80 22.81 11.68
C ALA A 459 -0.12 23.92 11.20
N LEU A 460 -0.81 23.74 10.08
CA LEU A 460 -1.81 24.68 9.56
C LEU A 460 -3.05 24.78 10.47
N LYS A 461 -3.51 23.65 10.97
CA LYS A 461 -4.62 23.63 11.95
C LYS A 461 -4.31 24.47 13.17
N LYS A 462 -3.12 24.32 13.71
CA LYS A 462 -2.66 25.10 14.89
C LYS A 462 -2.53 26.58 14.57
N GLN A 463 -1.92 26.90 13.43
CA GLN A 463 -1.71 28.28 12.99
C GLN A 463 -3.01 29.05 12.77
N ARG A 464 -4.02 28.39 12.21
CA ARG A 464 -5.30 29.01 11.83
C ARG A 464 -6.43 28.70 12.82
N LYS A 465 -6.16 27.92 13.87
CA LYS A 465 -7.15 27.48 14.87
C LYS A 465 -8.34 26.78 14.22
N LEU A 466 -8.08 25.89 13.29
CA LEU A 466 -9.06 25.05 12.60
C LEU A 466 -8.78 23.58 12.93
N SER A 467 -9.82 22.78 13.15
CA SER A 467 -9.68 21.36 13.51
C SER A 467 -9.90 20.41 12.34
N ASP A 468 -10.44 20.90 11.22
CA ASP A 468 -11.00 20.09 10.14
C ASP A 468 -10.38 20.35 8.77
N LEU A 469 -9.15 20.90 8.73
CA LEU A 469 -8.43 21.04 7.48
C LEU A 469 -8.07 19.67 6.90
N GLU A 470 -8.25 19.56 5.60
CA GLU A 470 -7.91 18.37 4.82
C GLU A 470 -6.98 18.74 3.67
N THR A 471 -6.40 17.71 3.07
CA THR A 471 -5.50 17.86 1.93
C THR A 471 -5.67 16.72 0.94
N ALA A 472 -5.24 16.97 -0.28
CA ALA A 472 -5.02 15.95 -1.27
C ALA A 472 -3.76 16.29 -2.05
N MET A 473 -3.01 15.27 -2.43
CA MET A 473 -1.81 15.43 -3.25
C MET A 473 -1.79 14.36 -4.35
N VAL A 474 -1.37 14.76 -5.54
CA VAL A 474 -1.11 13.89 -6.67
C VAL A 474 0.26 14.22 -7.24
N VAL A 475 1.15 13.25 -7.27
CA VAL A 475 2.49 13.37 -7.83
C VAL A 475 2.54 12.58 -9.13
N VAL A 476 2.91 13.24 -10.21
CA VAL A 476 2.90 12.67 -11.57
C VAL A 476 4.26 12.92 -12.22
N ASP A 477 4.77 11.91 -12.93
CA ASP A 477 5.95 12.13 -13.78
C ASP A 477 5.63 13.11 -14.90
N ARG A 478 6.44 14.12 -15.03
CA ARG A 478 6.21 15.25 -15.93
C ARG A 478 6.01 14.84 -17.39
N ASN A 479 6.73 13.83 -17.86
CA ASN A 479 6.75 13.43 -19.25
C ASN A 479 5.89 12.19 -19.55
N SER A 480 5.91 11.20 -18.68
CA SER A 480 5.21 9.92 -18.91
C SER A 480 3.75 9.93 -18.47
N GLY A 481 3.35 10.84 -17.59
CA GLY A 481 2.02 10.85 -17.00
C GLY A 481 1.81 9.74 -15.95
N GLU A 482 2.85 9.03 -15.59
CA GLU A 482 2.77 7.99 -14.57
C GLU A 482 2.56 8.61 -13.19
N VAL A 483 1.52 8.15 -12.48
CA VAL A 483 1.24 8.60 -11.12
C VAL A 483 2.23 7.96 -10.17
N ARG A 484 3.05 8.77 -9.51
CA ARG A 484 4.11 8.33 -8.60
C ARG A 484 3.64 8.17 -7.17
N ALA A 485 2.72 9.04 -6.75
CA ALA A 485 2.23 9.07 -5.39
C ALA A 485 0.85 9.72 -5.32
N MET A 486 0.09 9.38 -4.28
CA MET A 486 -1.22 9.96 -4.05
C MET A 486 -1.52 10.00 -2.55
N VAL A 487 -2.00 11.15 -2.10
CA VAL A 487 -2.49 11.35 -0.74
C VAL A 487 -3.95 11.80 -0.82
N GLY A 488 -4.85 11.05 -0.20
CA GLY A 488 -6.28 11.30 -0.25
C GLY A 488 -6.85 12.09 0.92
N GLY A 489 -6.03 12.39 1.92
CA GLY A 489 -6.47 13.13 3.10
C GLY A 489 -5.32 13.44 4.05
N ALA A 490 -5.62 14.16 5.13
CA ALA A 490 -4.66 14.51 6.17
C ALA A 490 -4.13 13.28 6.92
N GLU A 491 -4.89 12.20 6.91
CA GLU A 491 -4.50 10.88 7.42
C GLU A 491 -4.36 9.92 6.23
N PRO A 492 -3.17 9.82 5.61
CA PRO A 492 -3.00 9.10 4.34
C PRO A 492 -3.32 7.60 4.43
N GLN A 493 -3.23 7.01 5.61
CA GLN A 493 -3.48 5.58 5.82
C GLN A 493 -4.97 5.24 5.98
N PHE A 494 -5.82 6.26 6.11
CA PHE A 494 -7.25 6.05 6.27
C PHE A 494 -7.90 5.66 4.93
N ALA A 495 -8.54 4.49 4.90
CA ALA A 495 -9.21 3.96 3.71
C ALA A 495 -10.66 4.44 3.64
N GLY A 496 -10.85 5.72 3.44
CA GLY A 496 -12.18 6.33 3.33
C GLY A 496 -12.29 7.23 2.12
N TYR A 497 -12.77 8.43 2.34
CA TYR A 497 -12.92 9.43 1.27
C TYR A 497 -11.57 9.83 0.70
N ASN A 498 -11.36 9.50 -0.57
CA ASN A 498 -10.13 9.84 -1.30
C ASN A 498 -10.32 11.17 -2.04
N ARG A 499 -9.86 12.26 -1.45
CA ARG A 499 -10.04 13.61 -2.00
C ARG A 499 -9.25 13.81 -3.30
N ALA A 500 -8.17 13.08 -3.50
CA ALA A 500 -7.39 13.16 -4.73
C ALA A 500 -8.18 12.74 -5.98
N MET A 501 -9.11 11.81 -5.83
CA MET A 501 -9.92 11.27 -6.93
C MET A 501 -11.39 11.66 -6.87
N GLN A 502 -11.90 12.05 -5.70
CA GLN A 502 -13.33 12.20 -5.48
C GLN A 502 -13.76 13.63 -5.13
N ALA A 503 -12.87 14.47 -4.60
CA ALA A 503 -13.21 15.83 -4.23
C ALA A 503 -13.19 16.75 -5.45
N ARG A 504 -14.37 17.10 -5.95
CA ARG A 504 -14.54 18.10 -7.00
C ARG A 504 -14.67 19.47 -6.36
N ARG A 505 -13.66 20.30 -6.57
CA ARG A 505 -13.56 21.61 -5.94
C ARG A 505 -13.25 22.66 -6.99
N SER A 506 -13.74 23.87 -6.78
CA SER A 506 -13.36 25.00 -7.60
C SER A 506 -11.85 25.19 -7.59
N ILE A 507 -11.24 25.34 -8.76
CA ILE A 507 -9.78 25.40 -8.91
C ILE A 507 -9.22 26.81 -8.79
N GLY A 508 -10.08 27.83 -8.75
CA GLY A 508 -9.64 29.23 -8.62
C GLY A 508 -8.62 29.63 -9.68
N SER A 509 -7.57 30.28 -9.24
CA SER A 509 -6.53 30.81 -10.14
C SER A 509 -5.71 29.73 -10.85
N LEU A 510 -5.88 28.44 -10.54
CA LEU A 510 -5.30 27.38 -11.37
C LEU A 510 -5.90 27.33 -12.79
N ALA A 511 -7.05 27.97 -13.00
CA ALA A 511 -7.64 28.09 -14.33
C ALA A 511 -6.93 29.10 -15.25
N LYS A 512 -6.16 30.03 -14.70
CA LYS A 512 -5.55 31.10 -15.46
C LYS A 512 -4.55 30.61 -16.52
N PRO A 513 -3.65 29.70 -16.28
CA PRO A 513 -2.72 29.22 -17.30
C PRO A 513 -3.38 28.77 -18.59
N ALA A 514 -4.56 28.15 -18.53
CA ALA A 514 -5.28 27.70 -19.73
C ALA A 514 -5.69 28.89 -20.62
N THR A 515 -6.13 30.00 -20.05
CA THR A 515 -6.46 31.21 -20.79
C THR A 515 -5.23 31.81 -21.47
N TYR A 516 -4.11 31.91 -20.77
CA TYR A 516 -2.86 32.42 -21.35
C TYR A 516 -2.28 31.48 -22.39
N LEU A 517 -2.39 30.17 -22.19
CA LEU A 517 -2.02 29.15 -23.18
C LEU A 517 -2.83 29.33 -24.48
N THR A 518 -4.13 29.59 -24.35
CA THR A 518 -5.00 29.85 -25.48
C THR A 518 -4.55 31.07 -26.24
N ALA A 519 -4.22 32.16 -25.54
CA ALA A 519 -3.70 33.41 -26.17
C ALA A 519 -2.36 33.15 -26.87
N LEU A 520 -1.43 32.49 -26.19
CA LEU A 520 -0.08 32.22 -26.72
C LEU A 520 -0.08 31.20 -27.86
N SER A 521 -1.17 30.47 -28.04
CA SER A 521 -1.39 29.63 -29.23
C SER A 521 -1.78 30.44 -30.48
N GLN A 522 -1.92 31.72 -30.34
CA GLN A 522 -2.19 32.68 -31.42
C GLN A 522 -1.05 33.68 -31.53
N PRO A 523 0.14 33.30 -32.02
CA PRO A 523 1.36 34.11 -31.93
C PRO A 523 1.30 35.43 -32.75
N ASN A 524 0.39 35.52 -33.74
CA ASN A 524 0.20 36.74 -34.50
C ASN A 524 -0.52 37.84 -33.72
N GLN A 525 -1.23 37.50 -32.67
CA GLN A 525 -2.01 38.41 -31.85
C GLN A 525 -1.45 38.62 -30.46
N TYR A 526 -0.88 37.56 -29.85
CA TYR A 526 -0.45 37.57 -28.46
C TYR A 526 0.97 37.05 -28.30
N ARG A 527 1.76 37.83 -27.55
CA ARG A 527 3.12 37.49 -27.10
C ARG A 527 3.24 37.78 -25.61
N LEU A 528 4.33 37.37 -24.98
CA LEU A 528 4.53 37.61 -23.55
C LEU A 528 4.57 39.12 -23.20
N ASN A 529 5.05 39.95 -24.10
CA ASN A 529 5.11 41.42 -23.92
C ASN A 529 3.86 42.14 -24.44
N THR A 530 2.84 41.43 -24.85
CA THR A 530 1.60 42.07 -25.33
C THR A 530 0.88 42.75 -24.17
N TRP A 531 0.47 43.99 -24.37
CA TRP A 531 -0.35 44.72 -23.42
C TRP A 531 -1.79 44.25 -23.49
N ILE A 532 -2.35 43.91 -22.35
CA ILE A 532 -3.75 43.50 -22.21
C ILE A 532 -4.47 44.46 -21.26
N ALA A 533 -5.79 44.56 -21.42
CA ALA A 533 -6.58 45.49 -20.64
C ALA A 533 -6.70 45.08 -19.17
N ASP A 534 -6.35 46.01 -18.28
CA ASP A 534 -6.64 45.91 -16.84
C ASP A 534 -7.61 47.04 -16.49
N ALA A 535 -8.79 46.93 -17.05
CA ALA A 535 -9.86 47.93 -16.95
C ALA A 535 -11.15 47.25 -16.48
N PRO A 536 -12.05 47.97 -15.79
CA PRO A 536 -13.31 47.43 -15.32
C PRO A 536 -14.08 46.74 -16.44
N ILE A 537 -14.61 45.58 -16.15
CA ILE A 537 -15.45 44.80 -17.04
C ILE A 537 -16.67 44.30 -16.26
N SER A 538 -17.85 44.38 -16.88
CA SER A 538 -19.09 43.86 -16.31
C SER A 538 -19.74 42.92 -17.29
N LEU A 539 -20.07 41.72 -16.82
CA LEU A 539 -20.58 40.63 -17.64
C LEU A 539 -21.94 40.14 -17.07
N ARG A 540 -22.91 39.99 -17.99
CA ARG A 540 -24.20 39.39 -17.61
C ARG A 540 -24.05 37.87 -17.59
N GLN A 541 -24.37 37.26 -16.46
CA GLN A 541 -24.35 35.80 -16.30
C GLN A 541 -25.67 35.16 -16.77
N PRO A 542 -25.70 33.84 -17.03
CA PRO A 542 -26.91 33.12 -17.42
C PRO A 542 -28.10 33.31 -16.47
N ASN A 543 -27.83 33.51 -15.16
CA ASN A 543 -28.85 33.78 -14.13
C ASN A 543 -29.39 35.22 -14.15
N GLY A 544 -28.94 36.08 -15.10
CA GLY A 544 -29.32 37.49 -15.22
C GLY A 544 -28.59 38.45 -14.31
N GLN A 545 -27.74 37.96 -13.39
CA GLN A 545 -26.92 38.83 -12.53
C GLN A 545 -25.71 39.37 -13.30
N VAL A 546 -25.31 40.57 -12.95
CA VAL A 546 -24.10 41.22 -13.52
C VAL A 546 -22.91 40.89 -12.63
N TRP A 547 -21.88 40.36 -13.23
CA TRP A 547 -20.63 40.06 -12.57
C TRP A 547 -19.56 41.04 -12.96
N SER A 548 -18.97 41.68 -11.96
CA SER A 548 -17.90 42.69 -12.17
C SER A 548 -16.66 42.20 -11.37
N PRO A 549 -15.76 41.44 -12.01
CA PRO A 549 -14.57 40.93 -11.33
C PRO A 549 -13.67 42.07 -10.91
N GLN A 550 -12.91 41.87 -9.82
CA GLN A 550 -11.95 42.81 -9.29
C GLN A 550 -10.60 42.16 -9.12
N ASN A 551 -9.53 42.95 -9.21
CA ASN A 551 -8.22 42.51 -8.75
C ASN A 551 -8.17 42.44 -7.24
N ASP A 552 -7.24 41.67 -6.67
CA ASP A 552 -7.12 41.50 -5.23
C ASP A 552 -6.89 42.82 -4.48
N ASP A 553 -6.14 43.74 -5.10
CA ASP A 553 -5.88 45.10 -4.58
C ASP A 553 -7.02 46.09 -4.87
N LYS A 554 -8.06 45.66 -5.58
CA LYS A 554 -9.21 46.47 -6.02
C LYS A 554 -8.86 47.66 -6.89
N GLN A 555 -7.67 47.63 -7.50
CA GLN A 555 -7.17 48.70 -8.38
C GLN A 555 -7.09 48.22 -9.82
N PHE A 556 -7.16 49.19 -10.75
CA PHE A 556 -7.05 48.95 -12.17
C PHE A 556 -5.89 49.80 -12.71
N SER A 557 -4.93 49.18 -13.39
CA SER A 557 -3.76 49.83 -13.96
C SER A 557 -3.95 50.28 -15.40
N GLY A 558 -5.13 50.03 -15.97
CA GLY A 558 -5.43 50.31 -17.38
C GLY A 558 -4.90 49.23 -18.32
N GLN A 559 -3.63 48.98 -18.28
CA GLN A 559 -2.97 47.92 -19.07
C GLN A 559 -1.89 47.25 -18.25
N VAL A 560 -1.61 46.01 -18.61
CA VAL A 560 -0.53 45.20 -18.04
C VAL A 560 0.00 44.27 -19.12
N MET A 561 1.30 43.99 -19.12
CA MET A 561 1.84 42.99 -20.02
C MET A 561 1.29 41.58 -19.67
N LEU A 562 1.00 40.82 -20.71
CA LEU A 562 0.47 39.45 -20.57
C LEU A 562 1.31 38.60 -19.59
N VAL A 563 2.64 38.65 -19.71
CA VAL A 563 3.55 37.94 -18.82
C VAL A 563 3.40 38.36 -17.36
N ASP A 564 3.20 39.64 -17.10
CA ASP A 564 3.06 40.15 -15.73
C ASP A 564 1.68 39.84 -15.15
N ALA A 565 0.65 39.81 -15.96
CA ALA A 565 -0.69 39.46 -15.53
C ALA A 565 -0.78 38.04 -15.03
N LEU A 566 -0.16 37.10 -15.72
CA LEU A 566 -0.10 35.69 -15.24
C LEU A 566 0.85 35.55 -14.06
N THR A 567 2.04 36.13 -14.11
CA THR A 567 3.04 36.08 -13.03
C THR A 567 2.46 36.57 -11.71
N ARG A 568 1.69 37.65 -11.74
CA ARG A 568 1.05 38.26 -10.57
C ARG A 568 -0.34 37.68 -10.28
N SER A 569 -0.80 36.75 -11.11
CA SER A 569 -2.12 36.11 -10.99
C SER A 569 -3.26 37.14 -10.91
N MET A 570 -3.27 38.09 -11.83
CA MET A 570 -4.26 39.16 -11.84
C MET A 570 -5.61 38.69 -12.40
N ASN A 571 -6.69 39.10 -11.77
CA ASN A 571 -8.04 38.66 -12.15
C ASN A 571 -8.60 39.39 -13.37
N VAL A 572 -8.62 40.73 -13.32
CA VAL A 572 -9.30 41.53 -14.34
C VAL A 572 -8.65 41.42 -15.71
N PRO A 573 -7.30 41.49 -15.84
CA PRO A 573 -6.67 41.25 -17.13
C PRO A 573 -6.96 39.87 -17.71
N THR A 574 -7.01 38.86 -16.84
CA THR A 574 -7.32 37.47 -17.27
C THR A 574 -8.74 37.37 -17.82
N VAL A 575 -9.72 38.01 -17.18
CA VAL A 575 -11.10 38.00 -17.66
C VAL A 575 -11.22 38.79 -18.97
N ASN A 576 -10.60 39.97 -19.05
CA ASN A 576 -10.57 40.77 -20.30
C ASN A 576 -9.97 39.93 -21.44
N LEU A 577 -8.83 39.30 -21.21
CA LEU A 577 -8.17 38.45 -22.21
C LEU A 577 -9.06 37.26 -22.59
N GLY A 578 -9.62 36.57 -21.60
CA GLY A 578 -10.45 35.40 -21.84
C GLY A 578 -11.72 35.72 -22.63
N MET A 579 -12.36 36.85 -22.35
CA MET A 579 -13.52 37.28 -23.10
C MET A 579 -13.18 37.70 -24.52
N SER A 580 -11.99 38.30 -24.74
CA SER A 580 -11.49 38.59 -26.07
C SER A 580 -11.17 37.36 -26.89
N LEU A 581 -10.66 36.32 -26.25
CA LEU A 581 -10.41 35.01 -26.90
C LEU A 581 -11.69 34.25 -27.21
N GLY A 582 -12.70 34.43 -26.38
CA GLY A 582 -13.94 33.70 -26.42
C GLY A 582 -13.93 32.43 -25.59
N LEU A 583 -15.02 32.15 -24.88
CA LEU A 583 -15.16 30.96 -24.04
C LEU A 583 -15.00 29.65 -24.82
N PRO A 584 -15.47 29.50 -26.06
CA PRO A 584 -15.26 28.28 -26.84
C PRO A 584 -13.77 27.96 -27.06
N ALA A 585 -12.94 28.94 -27.28
CA ALA A 585 -11.48 28.74 -27.45
C ALA A 585 -10.82 28.24 -26.16
N ILE A 586 -11.26 28.75 -25.01
CA ILE A 586 -10.77 28.34 -23.69
C ILE A 586 -11.24 26.95 -23.36
N VAL A 587 -12.50 26.61 -23.64
CA VAL A 587 -13.03 25.21 -23.48
C VAL A 587 -12.24 24.25 -24.34
N ASP A 588 -11.93 24.61 -25.58
CA ASP A 588 -11.13 23.76 -26.47
C ASP A 588 -9.73 23.51 -25.88
N THR A 589 -9.09 24.53 -25.31
CA THR A 589 -7.80 24.37 -24.64
C THR A 589 -7.90 23.42 -23.46
N TRP A 590 -8.91 23.55 -22.60
CA TRP A 590 -9.11 22.61 -21.49
C TRP A 590 -9.29 21.18 -21.97
N GLN A 591 -10.03 20.95 -23.04
CA GLN A 591 -10.16 19.61 -23.62
C GLN A 591 -8.82 19.05 -24.11
N LYS A 592 -8.02 19.88 -24.78
CA LYS A 592 -6.67 19.52 -25.22
C LYS A 592 -5.74 19.20 -24.04
N LEU A 593 -5.90 19.88 -22.92
CA LEU A 593 -5.17 19.61 -21.70
C LEU A 593 -5.58 18.29 -21.02
N GLY A 594 -6.72 17.72 -21.40
CA GLY A 594 -7.18 16.43 -20.92
C GLY A 594 -8.41 16.46 -20.02
N VAL A 595 -9.09 17.60 -19.90
CA VAL A 595 -10.32 17.71 -19.12
C VAL A 595 -11.52 17.29 -20.00
N ALA A 596 -12.36 16.43 -19.44
CA ALA A 596 -13.55 15.95 -20.14
C ALA A 596 -14.56 17.08 -20.39
N LYS A 597 -15.20 17.07 -21.55
CA LYS A 597 -16.15 18.09 -21.97
C LYS A 597 -17.31 18.28 -21.01
N ASP A 598 -17.80 17.23 -20.40
CA ASP A 598 -18.92 17.27 -19.46
C ASP A 598 -18.59 18.00 -18.14
N GLN A 599 -17.30 18.22 -17.84
CA GLN A 599 -16.85 19.03 -16.72
C GLN A 599 -16.75 20.53 -17.04
N LEU A 600 -16.88 20.90 -18.33
CA LEU A 600 -16.65 22.25 -18.82
C LEU A 600 -17.97 22.96 -19.09
N HIS A 601 -18.28 23.99 -18.30
CA HIS A 601 -19.47 24.81 -18.43
C HIS A 601 -19.04 26.23 -18.86
N PRO A 602 -19.27 26.60 -20.12
CA PRO A 602 -18.75 27.85 -20.67
C PRO A 602 -19.49 29.08 -20.13
N VAL A 603 -19.09 29.52 -18.95
CA VAL A 603 -19.54 30.78 -18.33
C VAL A 603 -18.33 31.65 -18.05
N PRO A 604 -18.50 33.00 -18.03
CA PRO A 604 -17.36 33.92 -17.82
C PRO A 604 -16.56 33.60 -16.51
N ALA A 605 -17.23 33.23 -15.46
CA ALA A 605 -16.58 32.92 -14.18
C ALA A 605 -15.64 31.71 -14.27
N MET A 606 -15.77 30.84 -15.28
CA MET A 606 -14.86 29.73 -15.53
C MET A 606 -13.42 30.21 -15.73
N ILE A 607 -13.26 31.42 -16.31
CA ILE A 607 -11.94 32.04 -16.54
C ILE A 607 -11.16 32.22 -15.21
N LEU A 608 -11.86 32.51 -14.14
CA LEU A 608 -11.29 32.67 -12.79
C LEU A 608 -11.46 31.41 -11.90
N GLY A 609 -11.79 30.26 -12.51
CA GLY A 609 -11.79 29.00 -11.79
C GLY A 609 -13.12 28.52 -11.27
N ALA A 610 -14.26 29.09 -11.71
CA ALA A 610 -15.57 28.47 -11.49
C ALA A 610 -15.69 27.21 -12.36
N LEU A 611 -14.84 26.27 -12.06
CA LEU A 611 -14.64 24.99 -12.72
C LEU A 611 -14.26 23.98 -11.63
N ASN A 612 -15.12 23.00 -11.42
CA ASN A 612 -14.91 22.01 -10.36
C ASN A 612 -14.20 20.79 -10.93
N LEU A 613 -12.97 20.58 -10.46
CA LEU A 613 -12.14 19.45 -10.86
C LEU A 613 -11.62 18.73 -9.61
N THR A 614 -11.36 17.45 -9.77
CA THR A 614 -10.62 16.68 -8.77
C THR A 614 -9.12 16.96 -8.90
N PRO A 615 -8.34 16.77 -7.83
CA PRO A 615 -6.89 16.93 -7.92
C PRO A 615 -6.23 16.10 -9.03
N ILE A 616 -6.69 14.87 -9.29
CA ILE A 616 -6.14 14.06 -10.37
C ILE A 616 -6.46 14.64 -11.76
N GLU A 617 -7.64 15.21 -11.94
CA GLU A 617 -8.00 15.90 -13.20
C GLU A 617 -7.16 17.16 -13.43
N VAL A 618 -6.89 17.90 -12.35
CA VAL A 618 -5.96 19.04 -12.39
C VAL A 618 -4.55 18.57 -12.75
N ALA A 619 -4.12 17.46 -12.18
CA ALA A 619 -2.80 16.88 -12.47
C ALA A 619 -2.65 16.52 -13.95
N GLN A 620 -3.67 15.99 -14.59
CA GLN A 620 -3.65 15.71 -16.04
C GLN A 620 -3.44 16.99 -16.86
N ALA A 621 -4.15 18.04 -16.55
CA ALA A 621 -4.03 19.31 -17.26
C ALA A 621 -2.63 19.93 -17.13
N PHE A 622 -2.10 19.96 -15.90
CA PHE A 622 -0.77 20.53 -15.67
C PHE A 622 0.36 19.64 -16.16
N GLN A 623 0.15 18.31 -16.21
CA GLN A 623 1.11 17.41 -16.87
C GLN A 623 1.28 17.78 -18.35
N THR A 624 0.20 18.05 -19.04
CA THR A 624 0.25 18.46 -20.46
C THR A 624 1.05 19.75 -20.65
N ILE A 625 0.83 20.73 -19.79
CA ILE A 625 1.60 21.98 -19.83
C ILE A 625 3.08 21.73 -19.50
N ALA A 626 3.33 20.98 -18.44
CA ALA A 626 4.68 20.74 -17.92
C ALA A 626 5.57 19.91 -18.85
N SER A 627 4.98 19.08 -19.70
CA SER A 627 5.71 18.28 -20.69
C SER A 627 6.02 19.05 -21.99
N GLY A 628 5.70 20.33 -22.05
CA GLY A 628 5.84 21.11 -23.27
C GLY A 628 4.69 20.93 -24.26
N GLY A 629 3.53 20.51 -23.80
CA GLY A 629 2.32 20.37 -24.59
C GLY A 629 2.01 18.93 -25.03
N ASN A 630 2.73 17.96 -24.51
CA ASN A 630 2.49 16.54 -24.78
C ASN A 630 1.59 15.95 -23.69
N ARG A 631 0.34 15.64 -24.04
CA ARG A 631 -0.57 15.01 -23.10
C ARG A 631 -0.26 13.52 -23.02
N ALA A 632 0.19 13.07 -21.85
CA ALA A 632 0.32 11.68 -21.50
C ALA A 632 -0.83 11.30 -20.57
N PRO A 633 -1.73 10.38 -20.97
CA PRO A 633 -2.80 9.94 -20.06
C PRO A 633 -2.22 9.46 -18.73
N LEU A 634 -2.78 9.93 -17.63
CA LEU A 634 -2.32 9.53 -16.31
C LEU A 634 -2.55 8.04 -16.10
N SER A 635 -1.57 7.34 -15.59
CA SER A 635 -1.64 5.89 -15.38
C SER A 635 -0.97 5.48 -14.08
N ALA A 636 -1.48 4.41 -13.49
CA ALA A 636 -0.90 3.75 -12.32
C ALA A 636 -0.37 2.35 -12.64
N LEU A 637 -0.80 1.74 -13.74
CA LEU A 637 -0.38 0.40 -14.15
C LEU A 637 0.75 0.43 -15.15
N ARG A 638 1.75 -0.41 -14.93
CA ARG A 638 2.82 -0.69 -15.88
C ARG A 638 2.59 -2.00 -16.61
N SER A 639 2.43 -3.08 -15.86
CA SER A 639 2.20 -4.41 -16.43
C SER A 639 1.47 -5.30 -15.44
N VAL A 640 0.78 -6.29 -15.97
CA VAL A 640 0.11 -7.33 -15.19
C VAL A 640 0.56 -8.67 -15.76
N ILE A 641 1.18 -9.49 -14.93
CA ILE A 641 1.79 -10.76 -15.31
C ILE A 641 1.05 -11.89 -14.59
N ALA A 642 0.57 -12.86 -15.35
CA ALA A 642 -0.09 -14.04 -14.79
C ALA A 642 0.91 -14.94 -14.06
N GLU A 643 0.39 -15.86 -13.25
CA GLU A 643 1.19 -16.83 -12.50
C GLU A 643 2.13 -17.65 -13.39
N ASP A 644 1.69 -17.98 -14.60
CA ASP A 644 2.48 -18.74 -15.60
C ASP A 644 3.51 -17.88 -16.35
N GLY A 645 3.62 -16.59 -16.02
CA GLY A 645 4.53 -15.65 -16.68
C GLY A 645 3.97 -14.98 -17.93
N SER A 646 2.73 -15.31 -18.35
CA SER A 646 2.12 -14.65 -19.50
C SER A 646 1.75 -13.20 -19.18
N VAL A 647 1.87 -12.32 -20.17
CA VAL A 647 1.58 -10.90 -20.03
C VAL A 647 0.08 -10.67 -20.26
N LEU A 648 -0.64 -10.28 -19.21
CA LEU A 648 -2.06 -9.93 -19.29
C LEU A 648 -2.27 -8.49 -19.74
N TYR A 649 -1.37 -7.62 -19.38
CA TYR A 649 -1.41 -6.20 -19.72
C TYR A 649 0.01 -5.63 -19.75
N GLN A 650 0.27 -4.78 -20.72
CA GLN A 650 1.50 -3.99 -20.82
C GLN A 650 1.15 -2.56 -21.22
N SER A 651 1.60 -1.60 -20.45
CA SER A 651 1.46 -0.19 -20.78
C SER A 651 2.47 0.22 -21.84
N PHE A 652 2.00 1.01 -22.80
CA PHE A 652 2.85 1.64 -23.80
C PHE A 652 2.72 3.15 -23.70
N PRO A 653 3.79 3.92 -23.95
CA PRO A 653 3.71 5.38 -23.98
C PRO A 653 2.67 5.86 -25.02
N GLN A 654 1.76 6.72 -24.59
CA GLN A 654 0.67 7.25 -25.44
C GLN A 654 0.64 8.79 -25.42
N ALA A 655 1.80 9.42 -25.21
CA ALA A 655 1.88 10.88 -25.24
C ALA A 655 1.61 11.41 -26.63
N GLU A 656 0.70 12.37 -26.72
CA GLU A 656 0.33 13.04 -27.96
C GLU A 656 0.52 14.54 -27.81
N ARG A 657 0.98 15.19 -28.88
CA ARG A 657 1.01 16.65 -28.90
C ARG A 657 -0.41 17.20 -28.85
N ALA A 658 -0.74 17.86 -27.77
CA ALA A 658 -2.07 18.39 -27.53
C ALA A 658 -2.17 19.89 -27.84
N VAL A 659 -1.11 20.65 -27.52
CA VAL A 659 -1.04 22.09 -27.74
C VAL A 659 0.31 22.44 -28.37
N PRO A 660 0.43 23.61 -29.03
CA PRO A 660 1.69 24.01 -29.67
C PRO A 660 2.85 24.05 -28.65
N ALA A 661 4.01 23.54 -29.05
CA ALA A 661 5.20 23.50 -28.19
C ALA A 661 5.61 24.94 -27.75
N GLN A 662 5.49 25.90 -28.61
CA GLN A 662 5.85 27.31 -28.34
C GLN A 662 4.95 27.91 -27.25
N ALA A 663 3.64 27.71 -27.38
CA ALA A 663 2.67 28.20 -26.41
C ALA A 663 2.84 27.53 -25.04
N ALA A 664 3.04 26.21 -25.02
CA ALA A 664 3.31 25.47 -23.80
C ALA A 664 4.61 25.92 -23.12
N TYR A 665 5.67 26.11 -23.89
CA TYR A 665 6.94 26.63 -23.39
C TYR A 665 6.78 28.02 -22.75
N MET A 666 6.15 28.97 -23.44
CA MET A 666 5.95 30.31 -22.90
C MET A 666 5.07 30.33 -21.66
N THR A 667 4.05 29.48 -21.62
CA THR A 667 3.19 29.33 -20.42
C THR A 667 3.99 28.79 -19.26
N LEU A 668 4.76 27.74 -19.47
CA LEU A 668 5.58 27.13 -18.45
C LEU A 668 6.71 28.03 -17.98
N TRP A 669 7.34 28.77 -18.91
CA TRP A 669 8.34 29.78 -18.60
C TRP A 669 7.74 30.86 -17.69
N THR A 670 6.53 31.33 -18.00
CA THR A 670 5.82 32.30 -17.16
C THR A 670 5.50 31.74 -15.78
N MET A 671 5.17 30.45 -15.70
CA MET A 671 4.98 29.76 -14.40
C MET A 671 6.29 29.68 -13.61
N GLN A 672 7.45 29.68 -14.25
CA GLN A 672 8.72 29.87 -13.55
C GLN A 672 8.83 31.30 -12.98
N GLN A 673 8.32 32.31 -13.67
CA GLN A 673 8.26 33.70 -13.17
C GLN A 673 7.33 33.81 -11.95
N VAL A 674 6.24 33.08 -11.92
CA VAL A 674 5.34 32.99 -10.74
C VAL A 674 6.14 32.59 -9.48
N VAL A 675 7.03 31.65 -9.60
CA VAL A 675 7.87 31.18 -8.49
C VAL A 675 9.04 32.12 -8.21
N GLN A 676 9.60 32.73 -9.21
CA GLN A 676 10.75 33.66 -9.04
C GLN A 676 10.35 35.01 -8.46
N ARG A 677 9.29 35.62 -8.97
CA ARG A 677 8.92 36.99 -8.63
C ARG A 677 7.42 37.23 -8.44
N GLY A 678 6.60 36.19 -8.55
CA GLY A 678 5.15 36.31 -8.47
C GLY A 678 4.58 35.79 -7.13
N THR A 679 3.38 35.21 -7.22
CA THR A 679 2.65 34.76 -6.04
C THR A 679 3.33 33.57 -5.33
N GLY A 680 4.20 32.85 -6.01
CA GLY A 680 5.00 31.74 -5.46
C GLY A 680 6.43 32.12 -5.07
N ARG A 681 6.76 33.40 -4.92
CA ARG A 681 8.14 33.85 -4.69
C ARG A 681 8.82 33.29 -3.43
N GLN A 682 8.05 32.91 -2.43
CA GLN A 682 8.62 32.27 -1.23
C GLN A 682 9.27 30.91 -1.55
N LEU A 683 8.64 30.15 -2.43
CA LEU A 683 9.20 28.90 -2.92
C LEU A 683 10.50 29.13 -3.71
N GLY A 684 10.52 30.11 -4.59
CA GLY A 684 11.70 30.49 -5.37
C GLY A 684 12.87 30.96 -4.50
N ALA A 685 12.59 31.71 -3.44
CA ALA A 685 13.60 32.15 -2.49
C ALA A 685 14.21 30.98 -1.70
N LYS A 686 13.42 29.95 -1.42
CA LYS A 686 13.90 28.76 -0.71
C LYS A 686 14.75 27.84 -1.59
N TYR A 687 14.47 27.80 -2.90
CA TYR A 687 15.16 26.94 -3.85
C TYR A 687 15.72 27.75 -5.03
N PRO A 688 16.67 28.67 -4.77
CA PRO A 688 17.26 29.48 -5.84
C PRO A 688 18.07 28.61 -6.79
N GLY A 689 18.07 28.95 -8.08
CA GLY A 689 18.82 28.25 -9.10
C GLY A 689 18.21 26.96 -9.62
N LEU A 690 17.10 26.51 -9.07
CA LEU A 690 16.39 25.31 -9.56
C LEU A 690 15.37 25.64 -10.65
N HIS A 691 15.03 26.90 -10.85
CA HIS A 691 14.09 27.37 -11.88
C HIS A 691 12.73 26.67 -11.80
N LEU A 692 12.23 26.43 -10.60
CA LEU A 692 10.95 25.76 -10.40
C LEU A 692 9.82 26.57 -11.02
N ALA A 693 8.83 25.88 -11.56
CA ALA A 693 7.60 26.49 -12.03
C ALA A 693 6.44 26.18 -11.06
N GLY A 694 5.43 27.01 -11.08
CA GLY A 694 4.26 26.76 -10.27
C GLY A 694 3.12 27.72 -10.54
N LYS A 695 1.98 27.40 -9.96
CA LYS A 695 0.80 28.26 -9.97
C LYS A 695 0.04 28.09 -8.66
N THR A 696 -0.23 29.21 -8.02
CA THR A 696 -1.09 29.27 -6.83
C THR A 696 -2.54 29.42 -7.24
N GLY A 697 -3.44 28.87 -6.43
CA GLY A 697 -4.87 29.05 -6.59
C GLY A 697 -5.53 29.28 -5.23
N THR A 698 -6.43 30.24 -5.20
CA THR A 698 -7.29 30.52 -4.04
C THR A 698 -8.69 30.79 -4.56
N THR A 699 -9.69 30.17 -3.96
CA THR A 699 -11.09 30.43 -4.31
C THR A 699 -11.70 31.52 -3.41
N ASN A 700 -12.88 32.01 -3.78
CA ASN A 700 -13.58 33.03 -3.04
C ASN A 700 -13.73 32.64 -1.57
N ASN A 701 -13.55 33.60 -0.67
CA ASN A 701 -13.59 33.42 0.80
C ASN A 701 -12.54 32.42 1.32
N ASN A 702 -11.49 32.14 0.55
CA ASN A 702 -10.41 31.24 0.98
C ASN A 702 -10.89 29.81 1.28
N VAL A 703 -11.91 29.35 0.57
CA VAL A 703 -12.49 28.00 0.76
C VAL A 703 -11.55 26.91 0.30
N ASP A 704 -10.95 27.11 -0.86
CA ASP A 704 -9.98 26.15 -1.44
C ASP A 704 -8.64 26.84 -1.66
N THR A 705 -7.58 26.16 -1.32
CA THR A 705 -6.23 26.55 -1.70
C THR A 705 -5.60 25.45 -2.54
N TRP A 706 -4.92 25.86 -3.59
CA TRP A 706 -4.29 24.98 -4.56
C TRP A 706 -2.87 25.41 -4.84
N PHE A 707 -2.04 24.45 -5.15
CA PHE A 707 -0.74 24.69 -5.75
C PHE A 707 -0.41 23.61 -6.78
N ALA A 708 -0.01 24.04 -7.97
CA ALA A 708 0.58 23.19 -8.99
C ALA A 708 2.07 23.47 -9.01
N GLY A 709 2.88 22.54 -8.52
CA GLY A 709 4.34 22.67 -8.47
C GLY A 709 4.99 21.78 -9.51
N ILE A 710 5.99 22.31 -10.20
CA ILE A 710 6.67 21.61 -11.29
C ILE A 710 8.18 21.77 -11.11
N ASP A 711 8.88 20.66 -11.04
CA ASP A 711 10.33 20.58 -11.13
C ASP A 711 10.75 19.83 -12.41
N GLY A 712 12.04 19.53 -12.56
CA GLY A 712 12.54 18.84 -13.74
C GLY A 712 12.01 17.43 -13.92
N ARG A 713 11.47 16.81 -12.87
CA ARG A 713 11.04 15.41 -12.86
C ARG A 713 9.53 15.25 -12.80
N GLU A 714 8.84 16.01 -11.95
CA GLU A 714 7.46 15.72 -11.60
C GLU A 714 6.57 16.95 -11.48
N VAL A 715 5.28 16.71 -11.62
CA VAL A 715 4.21 17.67 -11.37
C VAL A 715 3.51 17.25 -10.08
N VAL A 716 3.38 18.15 -9.14
CA VAL A 716 2.70 17.89 -7.87
C VAL A 716 1.52 18.84 -7.74
N ILE A 717 0.34 18.27 -7.66
CA ILE A 717 -0.89 19.03 -7.37
C ILE A 717 -1.23 18.85 -5.90
N THR A 718 -1.40 19.98 -5.22
CA THR A 718 -1.77 20.00 -3.80
C THR A 718 -3.03 20.83 -3.63
N TRP A 719 -3.96 20.30 -2.89
CA TRP A 719 -5.16 21.00 -2.42
C TRP A 719 -5.20 20.98 -0.91
N VAL A 720 -5.58 22.10 -0.30
CA VAL A 720 -5.87 22.23 1.11
C VAL A 720 -7.19 22.96 1.28
N GLY A 721 -8.12 22.37 1.98
CA GLY A 721 -9.45 22.90 2.19
C GLY A 721 -10.18 22.19 3.35
N ARG A 722 -11.46 22.46 3.45
CA ARG A 722 -12.35 21.84 4.44
C ARG A 722 -13.47 21.12 3.71
N ASP A 723 -13.83 19.93 4.13
CA ASP A 723 -14.86 19.12 3.46
C ASP A 723 -16.24 19.81 3.46
N ASN A 724 -16.49 20.66 4.42
CA ASN A 724 -17.76 21.40 4.57
C ASN A 724 -17.83 22.71 3.75
N ASN A 725 -16.87 22.95 2.88
CA ASN A 725 -16.81 24.18 2.06
C ASN A 725 -16.75 25.50 2.83
N GLN A 726 -16.24 25.46 4.05
CA GLN A 726 -16.05 26.67 4.86
C GLN A 726 -14.67 27.31 4.61
N PRO A 727 -14.51 28.61 4.92
CA PRO A 727 -13.23 29.28 4.73
C PRO A 727 -12.09 28.67 5.52
N THR A 728 -10.92 28.57 4.90
CA THR A 728 -9.70 28.03 5.51
C THR A 728 -8.83 29.08 6.18
N LYS A 729 -9.07 30.38 5.90
CA LYS A 729 -8.19 31.49 6.28
C LYS A 729 -6.78 31.38 5.67
N LEU A 730 -6.63 30.64 4.61
CA LEU A 730 -5.37 30.40 3.90
C LEU A 730 -5.49 30.86 2.45
N TYR A 731 -4.34 31.22 1.88
CA TYR A 731 -4.16 31.45 0.45
C TYR A 731 -3.40 30.25 -0.16
N GLY A 732 -3.34 30.18 -1.50
CA GLY A 732 -2.55 29.16 -2.18
C GLY A 732 -1.11 29.10 -1.68
N ALA A 733 -0.48 30.27 -1.49
CA ALA A 733 0.90 30.36 -0.99
C ALA A 733 1.06 29.93 0.48
N SER A 734 0.10 30.21 1.35
CA SER A 734 0.19 29.85 2.77
C SER A 734 -0.40 28.50 3.10
N GLY A 735 -1.29 27.98 2.26
CA GLY A 735 -1.92 26.66 2.40
C GLY A 735 -1.22 25.59 1.57
N ALA A 736 -1.72 25.37 0.35
CA ALA A 736 -1.26 24.26 -0.50
C ALA A 736 0.24 24.36 -0.86
N MET A 737 0.77 25.54 -1.18
CA MET A 737 2.19 25.70 -1.47
C MET A 737 3.08 25.35 -0.28
N SER A 738 2.63 25.61 0.96
CA SER A 738 3.39 25.26 2.16
C SER A 738 3.53 23.74 2.31
N ILE A 739 2.51 22.99 1.93
CA ILE A 739 2.56 21.52 1.90
C ILE A 739 3.53 21.05 0.81
N TYR A 740 3.48 21.64 -0.38
CA TYR A 740 4.43 21.34 -1.45
C TYR A 740 5.89 21.61 -1.02
N GLN A 741 6.14 22.68 -0.30
CA GLN A 741 7.48 22.98 0.22
C GLN A 741 7.95 21.88 1.17
N ARG A 742 7.07 21.34 2.01
CA ARG A 742 7.39 20.21 2.87
C ARG A 742 7.66 18.92 2.07
N TYR A 743 6.94 18.73 0.98
CA TYR A 743 7.21 17.64 0.04
C TYR A 743 8.62 17.73 -0.53
N LEU A 744 9.03 18.91 -1.03
CA LEU A 744 10.36 19.12 -1.58
C LEU A 744 11.48 19.00 -0.53
N ALA A 745 11.19 19.25 0.73
CA ALA A 745 12.17 19.05 1.80
C ALA A 745 12.51 17.56 2.01
N ASN A 746 11.64 16.64 1.58
CA ASN A 746 11.80 15.20 1.73
C ASN A 746 12.01 14.46 0.40
N GLN A 747 11.73 15.11 -0.71
CA GLN A 747 12.00 14.60 -2.06
C GLN A 747 12.90 15.62 -2.76
N SER A 748 14.11 15.25 -3.03
CA SER A 748 15.11 16.15 -3.61
C SER A 748 14.61 16.77 -4.93
N PRO A 749 14.44 18.10 -5.00
CA PRO A 749 13.95 18.73 -6.23
C PRO A 749 15.00 18.67 -7.34
N VAL A 750 14.52 18.49 -8.56
CA VAL A 750 15.35 18.46 -9.76
C VAL A 750 15.22 19.80 -10.48
N PRO A 751 16.33 20.42 -10.95
CA PRO A 751 16.25 21.67 -11.71
C PRO A 751 15.32 21.52 -12.92
N LEU A 752 14.48 22.54 -13.14
CA LEU A 752 13.62 22.63 -14.32
C LEU A 752 14.33 23.44 -15.40
N ASN A 753 15.14 22.78 -16.19
CA ASN A 753 15.88 23.39 -17.29
C ASN A 753 15.07 23.25 -18.57
N LEU A 754 14.34 24.33 -18.91
CA LEU A 754 13.53 24.37 -20.13
C LEU A 754 14.38 24.58 -21.36
N VAL A 755 14.11 23.81 -22.41
CA VAL A 755 14.73 23.96 -23.71
C VAL A 755 13.72 24.64 -24.63
N ALA A 756 14.08 25.83 -25.12
CA ALA A 756 13.23 26.56 -26.04
C ALA A 756 13.01 25.78 -27.34
N PRO A 757 11.73 25.58 -27.75
CA PRO A 757 11.45 24.98 -29.04
C PRO A 757 11.83 25.91 -30.20
N GLU A 758 11.78 25.35 -31.42
CA GLU A 758 11.96 26.16 -32.64
C GLU A 758 11.05 27.40 -32.63
N ASP A 759 11.53 28.51 -33.19
CA ASP A 759 10.81 29.78 -33.28
C ASP A 759 10.65 30.56 -31.97
N ILE A 760 11.29 30.12 -30.90
CA ILE A 760 11.36 30.85 -29.61
C ILE A 760 12.78 31.34 -29.43
N VAL A 761 12.90 32.66 -29.18
CA VAL A 761 14.18 33.31 -28.89
C VAL A 761 14.08 34.18 -27.64
N ASP A 762 15.18 34.27 -26.90
CA ASP A 762 15.25 35.12 -25.73
C ASP A 762 15.47 36.59 -26.18
N MET A 763 14.63 37.49 -25.70
CA MET A 763 14.72 38.90 -25.97
C MET A 763 14.59 39.68 -24.65
N GLY A 764 15.41 40.70 -24.49
CA GLY A 764 15.21 41.69 -23.44
C GLY A 764 13.97 42.55 -23.73
N VAL A 765 13.19 42.84 -22.70
CA VAL A 765 12.00 43.68 -22.79
C VAL A 765 12.08 44.74 -21.69
N ASP A 766 11.93 46.04 -22.07
CA ASP A 766 11.89 47.12 -21.09
C ASP A 766 10.50 47.26 -20.44
N SER A 767 10.37 48.19 -19.49
CA SER A 767 9.13 48.43 -18.76
C SER A 767 7.99 48.95 -19.64
N SER A 768 8.31 49.44 -20.83
CA SER A 768 7.33 49.91 -21.84
C SER A 768 6.89 48.79 -22.79
N GLY A 769 7.43 47.59 -22.64
CA GLY A 769 7.13 46.44 -23.48
C GLY A 769 7.92 46.37 -24.78
N ASN A 770 8.92 47.26 -24.96
CA ASN A 770 9.76 47.28 -26.14
C ASN A 770 10.92 46.31 -26.03
N PHE A 771 11.28 45.67 -27.15
CA PHE A 771 12.46 44.83 -27.22
C PHE A 771 13.73 45.68 -27.09
N VAL A 772 14.67 45.25 -26.27
CA VAL A 772 15.97 45.86 -26.07
C VAL A 772 17.09 44.89 -26.34
N CYS A 773 18.20 45.41 -26.91
CA CYS A 773 19.38 44.60 -27.20
C CYS A 773 20.22 44.38 -25.92
N GLY A 774 20.78 43.16 -25.73
CA GLY A 774 21.77 42.86 -24.72
C GLY A 774 21.22 42.49 -23.35
N GLY A 775 20.04 41.92 -23.29
CA GLY A 775 19.42 41.48 -22.06
C GLY A 775 19.80 40.05 -21.70
#